data_5bc5c00f203a17bf43bfcb365707aaf5
#
_entry.id   5bc5c00f203a17bf43bfcb365707aaf5
#
_cell.length_a   1.000
_cell.length_b   1.000
_cell.length_c   1.000
_cell.angle_alpha   90.00
_cell.angle_beta   90.00
_cell.angle_gamma   90.00
#
_symmetry.space_group_name_H-M   'P 1'
#
loop_
_entity.id
_entity.type
_entity.pdbx_description
1 polymer ?
#
loop_
_entity_poly.entity_id
_entity_poly.type
_entity_poly.pdbx_seq_one_letter_code
_entity_poly.pdbx_strand_id
1 'polypeptide(L)'
;MSGVKITRFLGKAPKISSELLPDTAAQVADNCKLYSGDLIPYPEPVVVDNLNRTGTIKTLYVLRDPSTGDLAWLSWATDVDIAVATANDNDEQRFYYTGDGVPKVSNYLLATTGAPPYPVDYYELGLPVPPDSATLTTSAATFTTKTTASYARDAGSIATIVTSAPHGLRTGNTVSVTGFSYLTGTYNQAGTTTITVTITGHGLPNGASVTLDFTSGTATDGTFVISNVTANTFDITADVAATTSGNVNWSISNFNTSGSVVTVVNSTTFTYFSPGFEVATTAYANGRIELGGLTQSRTYVFTWFTPWEEESIASKPSATLYEKEGVTVTVSNMPTAPPSGQNFVRGVRLYRTITSTAGTEYFRLQTLWFPTALLTVQRTSNVSRVTLLYPHNFGIGERFKISGCTDATFDITGGIVTDLIDDYTFEYAQVAADVPSTNVGAGTLYHDVSENPPTTTARYWGDATYDFTDDFDSLALTDILASDEYDPPPDNLEGLTTIQNNILAGFVGNQLYFSELGLPHAWPRRYIETIEHDIVGLAAISGSVLVLTNSYPYIATGSDPANMSVSRIDVQYPCLNRKSIVNMGYGVVYSTHDGLAMYSPSAGPQIITKFLYNNDTWETALDPATVIAEYYGENYFASHSTGAFVFEQDTKVGGFFVDTDVTFTASYFDTVGGKLYFVSGTNGDVYLWDELTQPNKTMTWKSKTIKTADMINLGAARVIADYSTVTSTWDLETQQWESALTNWNSADEITFKLWVNKQLEYTTTVNDTNVFRMPSGYRSDTFEVSVEGNVRVRAIHLAQTPTGLRQA
;
A
#
# COMPACT_ATOMS: atom_id res chain seq x y z
N MET A 1 -46.79 49.51 18.26
CA MET A 1 -45.37 49.50 17.81
C MET A 1 -45.31 50.00 16.39
N SER A 2 -44.55 51.06 16.14
CA SER A 2 -44.58 51.76 14.86
C SER A 2 -43.44 51.38 13.91
N GLY A 3 -42.77 50.31 14.13
CA GLY A 3 -41.63 49.92 13.27
C GLY A 3 -41.31 48.41 13.25
N VAL A 4 -40.63 47.96 12.20
CA VAL A 4 -40.12 46.62 12.01
C VAL A 4 -38.61 46.68 12.06
N LYS A 5 -37.97 45.75 12.79
CA LYS A 5 -36.52 45.57 12.84
C LYS A 5 -36.13 44.17 12.40
N ILE A 6 -35.25 44.09 11.46
CA ILE A 6 -34.57 42.84 11.05
C ILE A 6 -33.11 43.00 11.48
N THR A 7 -32.68 42.27 12.51
CA THR A 7 -31.35 42.36 13.12
C THR A 7 -30.62 41.03 13.10
N ARG A 8 -31.23 40.01 12.53
CA ARG A 8 -30.65 38.71 12.26
C ARG A 8 -31.18 38.19 10.94
N PHE A 9 -30.30 37.62 10.14
CA PHE A 9 -30.59 37.11 8.83
C PHE A 9 -30.34 35.59 8.80
N LEU A 10 -31.29 34.86 8.26
CA LEU A 10 -31.21 33.42 8.03
C LEU A 10 -31.53 33.11 6.56
N GLY A 11 -31.22 31.89 6.12
CA GLY A 11 -31.44 31.49 4.75
C GLY A 11 -32.88 31.09 4.41
N LYS A 12 -33.05 30.39 3.29
CA LYS A 12 -34.36 30.02 2.76
C LYS A 12 -34.92 28.78 3.44
N ALA A 13 -36.24 28.72 3.55
CA ALA A 13 -37.01 27.54 3.93
C ALA A 13 -38.24 27.40 2.96
N PRO A 14 -38.03 26.91 1.73
CA PRO A 14 -39.03 26.96 0.65
C PRO A 14 -40.34 26.24 0.93
N LYS A 15 -40.39 25.26 1.83
CA LYS A 15 -41.57 24.51 2.25
C LYS A 15 -42.57 25.38 2.99
N ILE A 16 -42.11 26.43 3.65
CA ILE A 16 -42.91 27.29 4.51
C ILE A 16 -43.39 28.48 3.66
N SER A 17 -44.71 28.73 3.67
CA SER A 17 -45.23 29.89 2.97
C SER A 17 -44.59 31.20 3.51
N SER A 18 -44.38 32.19 2.64
CA SER A 18 -43.70 33.44 2.97
C SER A 18 -44.31 34.18 4.17
N GLU A 19 -45.55 33.95 4.49
CA GLU A 19 -46.26 34.56 5.65
C GLU A 19 -45.97 33.86 6.98
N LEU A 20 -45.65 32.53 6.91
CA LEU A 20 -45.42 31.71 8.10
C LEU A 20 -43.92 31.52 8.41
N LEU A 21 -43.05 32.03 7.55
CA LEU A 21 -41.61 32.00 7.81
C LEU A 21 -41.26 32.62 9.15
N PRO A 22 -40.21 32.14 9.85
CA PRO A 22 -39.66 32.86 11.00
C PRO A 22 -39.28 34.30 10.63
N ASP A 23 -39.34 35.25 11.59
CA ASP A 23 -39.06 36.66 11.32
C ASP A 23 -37.69 36.96 10.73
N THR A 24 -36.73 36.02 10.92
CA THR A 24 -35.35 36.15 10.47
C THR A 24 -35.05 35.33 9.18
N ALA A 25 -35.98 34.47 8.72
CA ALA A 25 -35.81 33.64 7.54
C ALA A 25 -36.15 34.38 6.25
N ALA A 26 -35.54 33.93 5.15
CA ALA A 26 -35.64 34.57 3.85
C ALA A 26 -36.59 33.83 2.90
N GLN A 27 -37.20 34.57 1.97
CA GLN A 27 -37.75 34.03 0.72
C GLN A 27 -36.67 33.82 -0.34
N VAL A 28 -35.64 34.71 -0.36
CA VAL A 28 -34.47 34.66 -1.24
C VAL A 28 -33.24 34.93 -0.38
N ALA A 29 -32.21 34.11 -0.53
CA ALA A 29 -30.91 34.32 0.07
C ALA A 29 -29.85 33.79 -0.89
N ASP A 30 -29.19 34.68 -1.62
CA ASP A 30 -28.26 34.34 -2.69
C ASP A 30 -26.90 34.97 -2.40
N ASN A 31 -25.82 34.23 -2.60
CA ASN A 31 -24.42 34.65 -2.46
C ASN A 31 -24.07 35.30 -1.11
N CYS A 32 -24.66 34.82 0.00
CA CYS A 32 -24.46 35.41 1.30
C CYS A 32 -24.10 34.40 2.39
N LYS A 33 -23.25 34.80 3.34
CA LYS A 33 -22.91 34.09 4.57
C LYS A 33 -23.75 34.59 5.71
N LEU A 34 -24.29 33.70 6.55
CA LEU A 34 -25.27 34.03 7.59
C LEU A 34 -24.87 33.61 9.01
N TYR A 35 -23.71 32.93 9.15
CA TYR A 35 -23.26 32.35 10.42
C TYR A 35 -23.13 33.34 11.59
N SER A 36 -22.84 34.61 11.30
CA SER A 36 -22.74 35.65 12.33
C SER A 36 -24.10 36.25 12.72
N GLY A 37 -25.13 35.93 11.95
CA GLY A 37 -26.42 36.60 12.02
C GLY A 37 -26.53 37.90 11.21
N ASP A 38 -25.39 38.42 10.71
CA ASP A 38 -25.32 39.48 9.71
C ASP A 38 -25.45 38.91 8.31
N LEU A 39 -25.74 39.74 7.35
CA LEU A 39 -25.76 39.39 5.94
C LEU A 39 -24.42 39.81 5.33
N ILE A 40 -23.57 38.82 5.00
CA ILE A 40 -22.22 39.05 4.49
C ILE A 40 -22.11 38.45 3.07
N PRO A 41 -21.69 39.22 2.06
CA PRO A 41 -21.50 38.66 0.72
C PRO A 41 -20.34 37.68 0.69
N TYR A 42 -20.42 36.63 -0.16
CA TYR A 42 -19.27 35.84 -0.55
C TYR A 42 -18.34 36.63 -1.48
N PRO A 43 -17.01 36.51 -1.37
CA PRO A 43 -16.10 37.02 -2.38
C PRO A 43 -16.24 36.27 -3.71
N GLU A 44 -15.79 36.90 -4.81
CA GLU A 44 -15.64 36.20 -6.10
C GLU A 44 -14.58 35.11 -6.00
N PRO A 45 -14.80 33.92 -6.60
CA PRO A 45 -13.76 32.90 -6.69
C PRO A 45 -12.57 33.39 -7.52
N VAL A 46 -11.37 32.97 -7.14
CA VAL A 46 -10.13 33.33 -7.87
C VAL A 46 -9.50 32.08 -8.49
N VAL A 47 -9.05 32.22 -9.73
CA VAL A 47 -8.24 31.17 -10.38
C VAL A 47 -6.87 31.13 -9.71
N VAL A 48 -6.48 29.96 -9.22
CA VAL A 48 -5.19 29.73 -8.55
C VAL A 48 -4.26 28.87 -9.38
N ASP A 49 -4.80 28.04 -10.26
CA ASP A 49 -4.00 27.17 -11.14
C ASP A 49 -4.80 26.71 -12.37
N ASN A 50 -4.12 26.06 -13.32
CA ASN A 50 -4.74 25.41 -14.46
C ASN A 50 -4.23 23.98 -14.63
N LEU A 51 -5.15 23.03 -14.70
CA LEU A 51 -4.86 21.59 -14.74
C LEU A 51 -4.23 21.10 -16.06
N ASN A 52 -4.11 21.96 -17.06
CA ASN A 52 -3.69 21.60 -18.42
C ASN A 52 -4.51 20.43 -19.03
N ARG A 53 -5.74 20.26 -18.53
CA ARG A 53 -6.69 19.24 -19.00
C ARG A 53 -7.94 19.92 -19.53
N THR A 54 -8.31 19.60 -20.75
CA THR A 54 -9.53 20.09 -21.37
C THR A 54 -10.69 19.12 -21.19
N GLY A 55 -11.92 19.64 -21.20
CA GLY A 55 -13.14 18.87 -21.04
C GLY A 55 -13.68 18.93 -19.60
N THR A 56 -14.76 18.19 -19.35
CA THR A 56 -15.38 18.15 -18.02
C THR A 56 -14.54 17.32 -17.07
N ILE A 57 -14.02 17.97 -16.03
CA ILE A 57 -13.28 17.33 -14.95
C ILE A 57 -14.29 16.93 -13.88
N LYS A 58 -14.25 15.66 -13.48
CA LYS A 58 -15.18 15.09 -12.49
C LYS A 58 -14.56 14.82 -11.13
N THR A 59 -13.25 14.70 -11.06
CA THR A 59 -12.54 14.51 -9.78
C THR A 59 -11.29 15.38 -9.74
N LEU A 60 -11.10 16.04 -8.61
CA LEU A 60 -9.96 16.88 -8.27
C LEU A 60 -9.35 16.36 -6.98
N TYR A 61 -8.02 16.32 -6.90
CA TYR A 61 -7.28 15.94 -5.72
C TYR A 61 -5.96 16.70 -5.65
N VAL A 62 -5.35 16.80 -4.47
CA VAL A 62 -4.09 17.52 -4.30
C VAL A 62 -3.06 16.66 -3.58
N LEU A 63 -1.84 16.66 -4.11
CA LEU A 63 -0.63 16.24 -3.41
C LEU A 63 0.19 17.47 -3.05
N ARG A 64 1.07 17.33 -2.06
CA ARG A 64 2.00 18.40 -1.67
C ARG A 64 3.41 17.98 -1.97
N ASP A 65 4.18 18.84 -2.60
CA ASP A 65 5.62 18.62 -2.78
C ASP A 65 6.26 18.44 -1.39
N PRO A 66 6.90 17.30 -1.12
CA PRO A 66 7.49 17.03 0.20
C PRO A 66 8.64 17.99 0.56
N SER A 67 9.25 18.64 -0.44
CA SER A 67 10.40 19.55 -0.24
C SER A 67 9.99 21.02 -0.15
N THR A 68 8.99 21.46 -0.95
CA THR A 68 8.57 22.89 -1.02
C THR A 68 7.23 23.14 -0.36
N GLY A 69 6.37 22.12 -0.25
CA GLY A 69 4.99 22.23 0.21
C GLY A 69 4.02 22.75 -0.85
N ASP A 70 4.49 22.94 -2.10
CA ASP A 70 3.65 23.40 -3.20
C ASP A 70 2.59 22.39 -3.57
N LEU A 71 1.45 22.87 -4.09
CA LEU A 71 0.32 22.02 -4.45
C LEU A 71 0.51 21.44 -5.86
N ALA A 72 0.42 20.13 -5.98
CA ALA A 72 0.33 19.42 -7.26
C ALA A 72 -1.09 18.89 -7.47
N TRP A 73 -1.76 19.40 -8.49
CA TRP A 73 -3.17 19.09 -8.76
C TRP A 73 -3.32 17.85 -9.63
N LEU A 74 -3.99 16.85 -9.11
CA LEU A 74 -4.42 15.66 -9.83
C LEU A 74 -5.87 15.85 -10.31
N SER A 75 -6.16 15.38 -11.52
CA SER A 75 -7.48 15.55 -12.12
C SER A 75 -7.88 14.38 -13.01
N TRP A 76 -9.18 14.05 -13.01
CA TRP A 76 -9.74 12.99 -13.85
C TRP A 76 -11.03 13.45 -14.54
N ALA A 77 -11.27 12.92 -15.75
CA ALA A 77 -12.54 13.11 -16.48
C ALA A 77 -13.61 12.09 -16.05
N THR A 78 -13.27 11.18 -15.17
CA THR A 78 -14.13 10.14 -14.59
C THR A 78 -14.35 10.39 -13.09
N ASP A 79 -15.35 9.73 -12.51
CA ASP A 79 -15.56 9.72 -11.08
C ASP A 79 -14.54 8.78 -10.43
N VAL A 80 -13.57 9.34 -9.73
CA VAL A 80 -12.50 8.62 -9.06
C VAL A 80 -12.68 8.74 -7.55
N ASP A 81 -12.60 7.61 -6.87
CA ASP A 81 -12.54 7.55 -5.41
C ASP A 81 -11.09 7.32 -4.98
N ILE A 82 -10.63 8.15 -4.04
CA ILE A 82 -9.23 8.17 -3.63
C ILE A 82 -9.14 7.83 -2.14
N ALA A 83 -8.26 6.89 -1.82
CA ALA A 83 -7.96 6.46 -0.48
C ALA A 83 -6.47 6.62 -0.18
N VAL A 84 -6.14 7.04 1.04
CA VAL A 84 -4.76 7.14 1.53
C VAL A 84 -4.60 6.19 2.69
N ALA A 85 -3.60 5.32 2.65
CA ALA A 85 -3.25 4.45 3.75
C ALA A 85 -1.99 5.00 4.45
N THR A 86 -2.11 5.27 5.75
CA THR A 86 -1.07 5.96 6.54
C THR A 86 0.04 5.03 7.06
N ALA A 87 -0.05 3.72 6.81
CA ALA A 87 0.86 2.73 7.38
C ALA A 87 2.24 2.68 6.74
N ASN A 88 2.40 3.23 5.55
CA ASN A 88 3.64 3.13 4.81
C ASN A 88 4.18 4.52 4.52
N ASP A 89 5.40 4.73 4.94
CA ASP A 89 6.33 5.82 4.68
C ASP A 89 5.70 7.17 4.30
N ASN A 90 5.63 8.09 5.26
CA ASN A 90 5.07 9.44 5.08
C ASN A 90 5.74 10.24 3.95
N ASP A 91 6.95 9.86 3.52
CA ASP A 91 7.72 10.61 2.53
C ASP A 91 7.26 10.32 1.09
N GLU A 92 6.66 9.17 0.82
CA GLU A 92 6.21 8.82 -0.53
C GLU A 92 4.81 9.31 -0.90
N GLN A 93 3.94 9.67 0.06
CA GLN A 93 2.55 10.10 -0.16
C GLN A 93 1.77 9.14 -1.08
N ARG A 94 1.78 7.84 -0.77
CA ARG A 94 1.04 6.84 -1.55
C ARG A 94 -0.46 7.06 -1.45
N PHE A 95 -1.11 7.00 -2.59
CA PHE A 95 -2.57 7.03 -2.68
C PHE A 95 -3.07 5.94 -3.62
N TYR A 96 -4.26 5.47 -3.33
CA TYR A 96 -4.92 4.39 -4.03
C TYR A 96 -6.20 4.93 -4.63
N TYR A 97 -6.55 4.52 -5.85
CA TYR A 97 -7.75 5.05 -6.48
C TYR A 97 -8.44 4.07 -7.42
N THR A 98 -9.77 4.24 -7.55
CA THR A 98 -10.67 3.48 -8.41
C THR A 98 -11.54 4.42 -9.24
N GLY A 99 -12.16 3.92 -10.31
CA GLY A 99 -13.03 4.73 -11.18
C GLY A 99 -12.34 5.25 -12.46
N ASP A 100 -11.06 4.91 -12.66
CA ASP A 100 -10.29 5.21 -13.87
C ASP A 100 -9.71 3.93 -14.49
N GLY A 101 -10.56 2.96 -14.80
CA GLY A 101 -10.20 1.61 -15.23
C GLY A 101 -9.95 0.68 -14.04
N VAL A 102 -8.93 -0.17 -14.13
CA VAL A 102 -8.54 -1.05 -13.01
C VAL A 102 -8.11 -0.25 -11.78
N PRO A 103 -8.24 -0.80 -10.56
CA PRO A 103 -7.72 -0.16 -9.35
C PRO A 103 -6.24 0.16 -9.46
N LYS A 104 -5.83 1.31 -8.96
CA LYS A 104 -4.48 1.86 -9.16
C LYS A 104 -3.87 2.33 -7.86
N VAL A 105 -2.55 2.34 -7.83
CA VAL A 105 -1.73 2.97 -6.80
C VAL A 105 -0.73 3.92 -7.44
N SER A 106 -0.50 5.07 -6.83
CA SER A 106 0.54 6.00 -7.23
C SER A 106 1.14 6.68 -5.99
N ASN A 107 2.19 7.45 -6.19
CA ASN A 107 2.78 8.31 -5.18
C ASN A 107 3.11 9.68 -5.78
N TYR A 108 3.61 10.60 -4.95
CA TYR A 108 3.94 11.95 -5.42
C TYR A 108 4.87 11.93 -6.64
N LEU A 109 5.96 11.15 -6.58
CA LEU A 109 6.96 11.12 -7.64
C LEU A 109 6.39 10.55 -8.96
N LEU A 110 5.71 9.41 -8.92
CA LEU A 110 5.08 8.79 -10.08
C LEU A 110 4.02 9.71 -10.71
N ALA A 111 3.18 10.29 -9.86
CA ALA A 111 2.08 11.13 -10.32
C ALA A 111 2.55 12.41 -10.98
N THR A 112 3.70 12.99 -10.56
CA THR A 112 4.13 14.34 -10.94
C THR A 112 5.39 14.39 -11.80
N THR A 113 6.08 13.24 -12.03
CA THR A 113 7.27 13.22 -12.90
C THR A 113 6.88 13.34 -14.36
N GLY A 114 6.97 14.54 -14.90
CA GLY A 114 6.63 14.88 -16.28
C GLY A 114 5.82 16.15 -16.37
N ALA A 115 5.24 16.39 -17.56
CA ALA A 115 4.38 17.53 -17.77
C ALA A 115 2.92 17.20 -17.39
N PRO A 116 2.16 18.15 -16.79
CA PRO A 116 0.75 17.94 -16.52
C PRO A 116 -0.05 17.68 -17.82
N PRO A 117 -1.22 17.05 -17.80
CA PRO A 117 -2.07 16.84 -16.63
C PRO A 117 -1.66 15.66 -15.76
N TYR A 118 -1.73 15.82 -14.44
CA TYR A 118 -1.45 14.80 -13.47
C TYR A 118 -2.69 13.97 -13.11
N PRO A 119 -2.54 12.66 -12.65
CA PRO A 119 -1.29 11.93 -12.54
C PRO A 119 -0.72 11.55 -13.91
N VAL A 120 0.63 11.52 -14.03
CA VAL A 120 1.32 11.10 -15.26
C VAL A 120 1.41 9.57 -15.31
N ASP A 121 1.74 8.92 -14.18
CA ASP A 121 1.99 7.48 -14.12
C ASP A 121 1.41 6.84 -12.84
N TYR A 122 1.22 5.53 -12.90
CA TYR A 122 0.64 4.73 -11.82
C TYR A 122 1.05 3.27 -11.96
N TYR A 123 0.82 2.48 -10.91
CA TYR A 123 0.82 1.02 -10.96
C TYR A 123 -0.58 0.47 -10.73
N GLU A 124 -0.86 -0.71 -11.22
CA GLU A 124 -2.08 -1.43 -10.86
C GLU A 124 -2.04 -1.81 -9.38
N LEU A 125 -3.16 -1.66 -8.70
CA LEU A 125 -3.29 -2.05 -7.29
C LEU A 125 -3.41 -3.57 -7.18
N GLY A 126 -2.57 -4.16 -6.34
CA GLY A 126 -2.45 -5.61 -6.21
C GLY A 126 -1.50 -6.22 -7.25
N LEU A 127 -1.08 -7.43 -6.99
CA LEU A 127 -0.15 -8.15 -7.85
C LEU A 127 -0.86 -9.28 -8.57
N PRO A 128 -0.61 -9.49 -9.88
CA PRO A 128 -1.27 -10.56 -10.61
C PRO A 128 -0.87 -11.93 -10.07
N VAL A 129 -1.76 -12.90 -10.17
CA VAL A 129 -1.45 -14.29 -9.85
C VAL A 129 -0.36 -14.79 -10.81
N PRO A 130 0.74 -15.41 -10.32
CA PRO A 130 1.73 -16.01 -11.21
C PRO A 130 1.09 -17.06 -12.11
N PRO A 131 1.30 -17.02 -13.44
CA PRO A 131 0.51 -17.82 -14.38
C PRO A 131 0.85 -19.31 -14.37
N ASP A 132 2.11 -19.65 -14.04
CA ASP A 132 2.65 -20.98 -14.18
C ASP A 132 3.12 -21.58 -12.86
N SER A 133 3.35 -22.89 -12.85
CA SER A 133 4.05 -23.59 -11.76
C SER A 133 5.53 -23.77 -12.11
N ALA A 134 6.39 -23.80 -11.09
CA ALA A 134 7.78 -24.17 -11.24
C ALA A 134 7.91 -25.60 -11.79
N THR A 135 8.88 -25.83 -12.66
CA THR A 135 9.23 -27.17 -13.18
C THR A 135 10.43 -27.66 -12.39
N LEU A 136 10.36 -28.90 -11.93
CA LEU A 136 11.41 -29.48 -11.13
C LEU A 136 12.18 -30.48 -11.98
N THR A 137 13.49 -30.33 -11.99
CA THR A 137 14.38 -31.36 -12.44
C THR A 137 15.33 -31.67 -11.30
N THR A 138 15.40 -32.92 -10.92
CA THR A 138 16.51 -33.37 -10.09
C THR A 138 17.75 -33.33 -10.96
N SER A 139 18.83 -32.74 -10.46
CA SER A 139 20.12 -33.00 -11.06
C SER A 139 20.23 -34.52 -11.14
N ALA A 140 20.63 -35.05 -12.27
CA ALA A 140 20.81 -36.48 -12.49
C ALA A 140 21.90 -37.13 -11.60
N ALA A 141 22.34 -36.42 -10.60
CA ALA A 141 22.99 -36.92 -9.42
C ALA A 141 21.94 -37.49 -8.45
N THR A 142 21.19 -38.51 -8.88
CA THR A 142 20.92 -39.57 -7.93
C THR A 142 22.25 -39.82 -7.23
N PHE A 143 22.30 -39.60 -5.90
CA PHE A 143 23.49 -39.94 -5.16
C PHE A 143 23.80 -41.41 -5.47
N THR A 144 24.66 -41.62 -6.46
CA THR A 144 25.07 -42.96 -6.80
C THR A 144 25.92 -43.46 -5.66
N THR A 145 25.62 -44.65 -5.18
CA THR A 145 26.42 -45.36 -4.19
C THR A 145 27.90 -45.15 -4.48
N LYS A 146 28.62 -44.52 -3.56
CA LYS A 146 30.08 -44.31 -3.74
C LYS A 146 30.83 -45.42 -3.06
N THR A 147 31.99 -45.78 -3.63
CA THR A 147 32.90 -46.76 -3.03
C THR A 147 34.01 -46.02 -2.27
N THR A 148 34.47 -46.64 -1.20
CA THR A 148 35.62 -46.14 -0.43
C THR A 148 36.92 -46.35 -1.17
N ALA A 149 37.91 -45.49 -0.90
CA ALA A 149 39.33 -45.72 -1.27
C ALA A 149 40.15 -46.08 -0.03
N SER A 150 39.86 -45.40 1.08
CA SER A 150 40.49 -45.69 2.36
C SER A 150 39.61 -45.26 3.52
N TYR A 151 39.96 -45.73 4.71
CA TYR A 151 39.34 -45.33 5.95
C TYR A 151 40.39 -45.12 7.03
N ALA A 152 40.06 -44.35 8.06
CA ALA A 152 40.86 -44.16 9.27
C ALA A 152 39.92 -43.88 10.43
N ARG A 153 40.40 -43.98 11.65
CA ARG A 153 39.72 -43.54 12.84
C ARG A 153 40.71 -42.88 13.81
N ASP A 154 40.41 -41.75 14.33
CA ASP A 154 41.24 -41.07 15.34
C ASP A 154 40.96 -41.59 16.76
N ALA A 155 41.80 -41.16 17.72
CA ALA A 155 41.62 -41.52 19.13
C ALA A 155 40.31 -40.95 19.73
N GLY A 156 39.67 -39.96 19.08
CA GLY A 156 38.37 -39.35 19.45
C GLY A 156 37.16 -40.10 18.90
N SER A 157 37.34 -41.30 18.30
CA SER A 157 36.28 -42.09 17.68
C SER A 157 35.65 -41.45 16.44
N ILE A 158 36.36 -40.58 15.77
CA ILE A 158 35.93 -39.97 14.49
C ILE A 158 36.51 -40.80 13.34
N ALA A 159 35.62 -41.46 12.59
CA ALA A 159 35.97 -42.14 11.37
C ALA A 159 36.14 -41.14 10.23
N THR A 160 37.26 -41.29 9.50
CA THR A 160 37.54 -40.57 8.24
C THR A 160 37.42 -41.52 7.07
N ILE A 161 36.53 -41.22 6.15
CA ILE A 161 36.31 -42.00 4.91
C ILE A 161 36.80 -41.16 3.73
N VAL A 162 37.60 -41.79 2.90
CA VAL A 162 37.99 -41.26 1.59
C VAL A 162 37.30 -42.08 0.50
N THR A 163 36.59 -41.43 -0.40
CA THR A 163 35.88 -42.05 -1.51
C THR A 163 36.77 -42.13 -2.75
N SER A 164 36.52 -43.11 -3.61
CA SER A 164 37.25 -43.30 -4.89
C SER A 164 36.95 -42.23 -5.95
N ALA A 165 35.87 -41.47 -5.78
CA ALA A 165 35.43 -40.34 -6.61
C ALA A 165 34.74 -39.30 -5.75
N PRO A 166 34.55 -38.07 -6.20
CA PRO A 166 33.81 -37.04 -5.44
C PRO A 166 32.48 -37.57 -4.96
N HIS A 167 32.22 -37.40 -3.63
CA HIS A 167 31.05 -37.99 -2.99
C HIS A 167 29.80 -37.10 -3.10
N GLY A 168 29.94 -35.80 -3.32
CA GLY A 168 28.78 -34.85 -3.37
C GLY A 168 28.03 -34.65 -2.07
N LEU A 169 28.57 -35.06 -0.93
CA LEU A 169 27.96 -34.82 0.39
C LEU A 169 28.23 -33.41 0.87
N ARG A 170 27.39 -32.93 1.78
CA ARG A 170 27.54 -31.70 2.54
C ARG A 170 27.65 -32.00 4.03
N THR A 171 28.31 -31.13 4.78
CA THR A 171 28.29 -31.20 6.23
C THR A 171 26.85 -31.11 6.73
N GLY A 172 26.47 -32.02 7.62
CA GLY A 172 25.10 -32.17 8.09
C GLY A 172 24.29 -33.26 7.39
N ASN A 173 24.72 -33.74 6.19
CA ASN A 173 24.02 -34.87 5.58
C ASN A 173 24.10 -36.12 6.43
N THR A 174 23.06 -36.93 6.36
CA THR A 174 23.06 -38.29 6.93
C THR A 174 23.51 -39.31 5.91
N VAL A 175 24.36 -40.23 6.29
CA VAL A 175 24.83 -41.31 5.43
C VAL A 175 24.61 -42.68 6.03
N SER A 176 24.43 -43.67 5.17
CA SER A 176 24.58 -45.07 5.48
C SER A 176 25.91 -45.56 4.88
N VAL A 177 26.80 -46.01 5.73
CA VAL A 177 28.07 -46.62 5.33
C VAL A 177 27.96 -48.12 5.56
N THR A 178 28.19 -48.88 4.53
CA THR A 178 28.08 -50.37 4.55
C THR A 178 29.26 -51.02 3.83
N GLY A 179 29.34 -52.33 3.85
CA GLY A 179 30.33 -53.07 3.10
C GLY A 179 31.68 -53.24 3.82
N PHE A 180 31.84 -52.68 5.02
CA PHE A 180 32.98 -52.99 5.86
C PHE A 180 32.72 -54.31 6.53
N SER A 181 33.50 -55.35 6.20
CA SER A 181 33.38 -56.68 6.75
C SER A 181 34.65 -57.16 7.44
N TYR A 182 35.58 -57.63 6.66
CA TYR A 182 36.86 -58.16 7.20
C TYR A 182 38.03 -57.65 6.36
N LEU A 183 39.20 -57.51 7.08
CA LEU A 183 40.52 -57.62 6.44
C LEU A 183 41.02 -59.03 6.66
N THR A 184 41.45 -59.66 5.57
CA THR A 184 41.94 -61.06 5.59
C THR A 184 43.46 -61.11 5.68
N GLY A 185 43.95 -62.08 6.37
CA GLY A 185 45.37 -62.31 6.55
C GLY A 185 45.68 -63.75 6.91
N THR A 186 46.86 -63.96 7.37
CA THR A 186 47.32 -65.25 7.88
C THR A 186 47.87 -65.16 9.28
N TYR A 187 47.94 -66.27 9.96
CA TYR A 187 48.54 -66.29 11.27
C TYR A 187 49.52 -67.45 11.39
N ASN A 188 50.45 -67.35 12.30
CA ASN A 188 51.42 -68.42 12.65
C ASN A 188 51.64 -68.44 14.19
N GLN A 189 51.56 -69.64 14.73
CA GLN A 189 51.86 -69.94 16.15
C GLN A 189 52.93 -71.07 16.14
N ALA A 190 54.11 -70.75 16.65
CA ALA A 190 55.25 -71.62 16.59
C ALA A 190 55.67 -72.30 17.90
N GLY A 191 54.77 -73.07 18.50
CA GLY A 191 55.05 -73.79 19.75
C GLY A 191 55.03 -72.96 21.01
N THR A 192 54.57 -71.69 20.93
CA THR A 192 54.41 -70.70 22.05
C THR A 192 52.97 -70.29 22.21
N THR A 193 52.69 -69.52 23.22
CA THR A 193 51.40 -68.87 23.41
C THR A 193 51.24 -67.61 22.53
N THR A 194 52.32 -67.16 21.83
CA THR A 194 52.26 -66.00 20.95
C THR A 194 51.82 -66.49 19.55
N ILE A 195 50.81 -65.82 19.02
CA ILE A 195 50.34 -65.95 17.64
C ILE A 195 50.74 -64.65 16.93
N THR A 196 51.53 -64.80 15.92
CA THR A 196 51.82 -63.67 15.00
C THR A 196 50.81 -63.68 13.86
N VAL A 197 50.03 -62.58 13.77
CA VAL A 197 49.02 -62.33 12.75
C VAL A 197 49.63 -61.43 11.69
N THR A 198 49.41 -61.75 10.45
CA THR A 198 49.85 -60.94 9.27
C THR A 198 48.63 -60.48 8.52
N ILE A 199 48.35 -59.20 8.54
CA ILE A 199 47.31 -58.51 7.77
C ILE A 199 47.96 -57.27 7.18
N THR A 200 48.07 -57.20 5.87
CA THR A 200 48.78 -56.12 5.19
C THR A 200 48.09 -54.77 5.41
N GLY A 201 48.85 -53.79 5.87
CA GLY A 201 48.38 -52.41 6.02
C GLY A 201 47.19 -52.27 6.99
N HIS A 202 47.11 -52.99 8.08
CA HIS A 202 45.98 -53.01 9.04
C HIS A 202 45.80 -51.70 9.82
N GLY A 203 46.78 -50.85 9.96
CA GLY A 203 46.73 -49.51 10.55
C GLY A 203 46.46 -49.49 12.05
N LEU A 204 46.59 -50.65 12.73
CA LEU A 204 46.29 -50.78 14.17
C LEU A 204 47.45 -50.24 15.04
N PRO A 205 47.16 -49.56 16.15
CA PRO A 205 48.16 -49.19 17.15
C PRO A 205 48.44 -50.36 18.11
N ASN A 206 49.63 -50.34 18.72
CA ASN A 206 49.95 -51.28 19.79
C ASN A 206 48.99 -51.12 20.99
N GLY A 207 48.46 -52.23 21.54
CA GLY A 207 47.50 -52.26 22.58
C GLY A 207 46.01 -52.17 22.18
N ALA A 208 45.75 -52.12 20.84
CA ALA A 208 44.38 -52.16 20.35
C ALA A 208 43.72 -53.52 20.66
N SER A 209 42.40 -53.52 20.89
CA SER A 209 41.60 -54.73 21.11
C SER A 209 40.86 -55.10 19.83
N VAL A 210 41.22 -56.20 19.24
CA VAL A 210 40.72 -56.69 17.95
C VAL A 210 39.97 -58.01 18.07
N THR A 211 38.88 -58.14 17.34
CA THR A 211 38.14 -59.41 17.24
C THR A 211 38.62 -60.15 15.98
N LEU A 212 39.16 -61.32 16.16
CA LEU A 212 39.71 -62.19 15.13
C LEU A 212 38.88 -63.45 14.94
N ASP A 213 38.70 -63.83 13.70
CA ASP A 213 38.00 -65.04 13.28
C ASP A 213 39.03 -65.89 12.48
N PHE A 214 39.47 -67.02 13.06
CA PHE A 214 40.45 -67.90 12.46
C PHE A 214 39.77 -68.91 11.53
N THR A 215 39.81 -68.66 10.25
CA THR A 215 38.99 -69.36 9.26
C THR A 215 39.66 -70.69 8.85
N SER A 216 40.89 -70.94 9.27
CA SER A 216 41.57 -72.25 9.10
C SER A 216 42.67 -72.41 10.18
N GLY A 217 43.12 -73.66 10.38
CA GLY A 217 44.04 -74.00 11.45
C GLY A 217 43.28 -74.33 12.76
N THR A 218 43.99 -74.23 13.88
CA THR A 218 43.44 -74.62 15.18
C THR A 218 43.41 -73.50 16.23
N ALA A 219 43.75 -72.28 15.85
CA ALA A 219 43.61 -71.11 16.73
C ALA A 219 42.13 -70.79 17.02
N THR A 220 41.86 -70.30 18.21
CA THR A 220 40.49 -70.04 18.68
C THR A 220 40.12 -68.59 18.44
N ASP A 221 38.91 -68.39 17.91
CA ASP A 221 38.32 -67.06 17.67
C ASP A 221 38.17 -66.31 19.00
N GLY A 222 38.33 -64.99 18.92
CA GLY A 222 38.17 -64.15 20.09
C GLY A 222 38.54 -62.69 19.92
N THR A 223 38.43 -61.98 21.05
CA THR A 223 38.89 -60.56 21.12
C THR A 223 40.21 -60.53 21.88
N PHE A 224 41.22 -60.02 21.23
CA PHE A 224 42.62 -60.03 21.73
C PHE A 224 43.15 -58.57 21.80
N VAL A 225 43.98 -58.32 22.82
CA VAL A 225 44.82 -57.12 22.88
C VAL A 225 46.11 -57.41 22.10
N ILE A 226 46.42 -56.59 21.11
CA ILE A 226 47.57 -56.84 20.24
C ILE A 226 48.84 -56.16 20.76
N SER A 227 49.99 -56.73 20.47
CA SER A 227 51.32 -56.29 20.85
C SER A 227 52.28 -56.46 19.67
N ASN A 228 53.50 -55.91 19.78
CA ASN A 228 54.55 -55.93 18.76
C ASN A 228 54.06 -55.56 17.36
N VAL A 229 53.27 -54.49 17.29
CA VAL A 229 52.61 -54.05 16.07
C VAL A 229 53.63 -53.44 15.07
N THR A 230 53.59 -53.95 13.84
CA THR A 230 54.28 -53.38 12.66
C THR A 230 53.26 -52.89 11.63
N ALA A 231 53.70 -52.46 10.49
CA ALA A 231 52.78 -52.06 9.41
C ALA A 231 51.89 -53.22 8.89
N ASN A 232 52.33 -54.46 8.99
CA ASN A 232 51.64 -55.62 8.43
C ASN A 232 51.43 -56.78 9.41
N THR A 233 52.01 -56.74 10.64
CA THR A 233 51.96 -57.84 11.57
C THR A 233 51.71 -57.31 13.00
N PHE A 234 51.09 -58.15 13.81
CA PHE A 234 50.95 -57.96 15.25
C PHE A 234 50.92 -59.32 15.95
N ASP A 235 51.27 -59.36 17.20
CA ASP A 235 51.19 -60.49 18.06
C ASP A 235 49.98 -60.43 19.00
N ILE A 236 49.36 -61.58 19.19
CA ILE A 236 48.35 -61.85 20.24
C ILE A 236 48.81 -62.99 21.14
N THR A 237 48.20 -63.08 22.31
CA THR A 237 48.46 -64.17 23.25
C THR A 237 47.30 -65.17 23.26
N ALA A 238 47.57 -66.43 22.91
CA ALA A 238 46.64 -67.52 23.03
C ALA A 238 46.74 -68.17 24.40
N ASP A 239 45.67 -68.82 24.86
CA ASP A 239 45.62 -69.51 26.12
C ASP A 239 46.53 -70.81 26.20
N VAL A 240 46.76 -71.33 25.04
CA VAL A 240 47.54 -72.59 24.87
C VAL A 240 48.67 -72.46 23.83
N ALA A 241 49.83 -72.95 24.19
CA ALA A 241 50.92 -73.06 23.23
C ALA A 241 50.61 -74.12 22.18
N ALA A 242 50.74 -73.83 20.90
CA ALA A 242 50.44 -74.69 19.81
C ALA A 242 51.38 -74.41 18.62
N THR A 243 51.51 -75.39 17.71
CA THR A 243 52.16 -75.20 16.40
C THR A 243 51.07 -75.29 15.34
N THR A 244 50.58 -74.16 14.91
CA THR A 244 49.47 -74.01 13.98
C THR A 244 49.62 -72.76 13.13
N SER A 245 49.11 -72.83 11.89
CA SER A 245 49.03 -71.67 10.99
C SER A 245 47.75 -71.78 10.18
N GLY A 246 47.29 -70.66 9.67
CA GLY A 246 46.07 -70.58 8.87
C GLY A 246 45.71 -69.22 8.45
N ASN A 247 44.46 -69.07 8.04
CA ASN A 247 43.89 -67.82 7.62
C ASN A 247 43.14 -67.18 8.80
N VAL A 248 43.10 -65.85 8.84
CA VAL A 248 42.45 -65.11 9.83
C VAL A 248 41.76 -63.90 9.23
N ASN A 249 40.60 -63.51 9.75
CA ASN A 249 39.85 -62.32 9.45
C ASN A 249 39.83 -61.37 10.66
N TRP A 250 40.11 -60.11 10.42
CA TRP A 250 39.86 -59.06 11.39
C TRP A 250 38.58 -58.28 10.98
N SER A 251 37.58 -58.27 11.84
CA SER A 251 36.33 -57.54 11.61
C SER A 251 36.52 -56.03 11.70
N ILE A 252 36.15 -55.35 10.59
CA ILE A 252 36.11 -53.93 10.47
C ILE A 252 34.65 -53.38 10.35
N SER A 253 33.69 -54.24 10.71
CA SER A 253 32.26 -53.92 10.58
C SER A 253 31.81 -52.75 11.43
N ASN A 254 32.61 -52.34 12.44
CA ASN A 254 32.35 -51.12 13.26
C ASN A 254 32.50 -49.80 12.56
N PHE A 255 32.98 -49.81 11.30
CA PHE A 255 32.90 -48.61 10.40
C PHE A 255 31.58 -48.54 9.66
N ASN A 256 30.74 -49.57 9.69
CA ASN A 256 29.38 -49.48 9.14
C ASN A 256 28.52 -48.62 10.07
N THR A 257 27.69 -47.83 9.44
CA THR A 257 26.73 -46.96 10.14
C THR A 257 25.45 -46.78 9.33
N SER A 258 24.38 -46.45 10.01
CA SER A 258 23.10 -46.13 9.37
C SER A 258 22.59 -44.83 9.96
N GLY A 259 22.47 -43.79 9.11
CA GLY A 259 21.92 -42.48 9.52
C GLY A 259 22.91 -41.62 10.34
N SER A 260 24.24 -41.79 10.13
CA SER A 260 25.21 -40.92 10.81
C SER A 260 25.36 -39.59 10.11
N VAL A 261 25.39 -38.51 10.87
CA VAL A 261 25.63 -37.14 10.38
C VAL A 261 27.11 -36.99 10.05
N VAL A 262 27.40 -36.46 8.86
CA VAL A 262 28.78 -36.28 8.38
C VAL A 262 29.25 -34.83 8.49
N THR A 263 30.55 -34.65 8.68
CA THR A 263 31.29 -33.41 8.43
C THR A 263 32.15 -33.59 7.19
N VAL A 264 31.94 -32.77 6.18
CA VAL A 264 32.70 -32.82 4.92
C VAL A 264 34.03 -32.09 5.09
N VAL A 265 35.12 -32.76 4.76
CA VAL A 265 36.49 -32.22 4.77
C VAL A 265 36.85 -31.63 3.39
N ASN A 266 36.55 -32.38 2.34
CA ASN A 266 36.75 -32.00 0.92
C ASN A 266 35.86 -32.84 0.01
N SER A 267 35.95 -32.68 -1.30
CA SER A 267 35.08 -33.35 -2.27
C SER A 267 35.15 -34.91 -2.25
N THR A 268 36.19 -35.50 -1.69
CA THR A 268 36.38 -36.95 -1.60
C THR A 268 36.48 -37.43 -0.15
N THR A 269 36.49 -36.57 0.88
CA THR A 269 36.74 -36.93 2.27
C THR A 269 35.68 -36.37 3.18
N PHE A 270 35.10 -37.23 3.99
CA PHE A 270 34.18 -36.84 5.06
C PHE A 270 34.44 -37.62 6.35
N THR A 271 33.93 -37.14 7.47
CA THR A 271 34.06 -37.76 8.76
C THR A 271 32.70 -37.97 9.43
N TYR A 272 32.60 -38.96 10.29
CA TYR A 272 31.44 -39.23 11.16
C TYR A 272 31.87 -39.93 12.46
N PHE A 273 31.01 -39.87 13.45
CA PHE A 273 31.28 -40.52 14.73
C PHE A 273 31.14 -42.05 14.59
N SER A 274 32.18 -42.78 14.91
CA SER A 274 32.27 -44.25 14.88
C SER A 274 33.08 -44.74 16.12
N PRO A 275 32.42 -45.25 17.14
CA PRO A 275 33.12 -45.64 18.38
C PRO A 275 34.13 -46.76 18.12
N GLY A 276 35.30 -46.63 18.74
CA GLY A 276 36.38 -47.63 18.63
C GLY A 276 37.74 -47.00 18.85
N PHE A 277 38.76 -47.83 18.80
CA PHE A 277 40.15 -47.41 18.94
C PHE A 277 40.67 -46.77 17.63
N GLU A 278 41.76 -46.08 17.73
CA GLU A 278 42.44 -45.43 16.62
C GLU A 278 42.85 -46.47 15.53
N VAL A 279 42.64 -46.11 14.25
CA VAL A 279 43.09 -46.90 13.11
C VAL A 279 43.72 -45.91 12.12
N ALA A 280 45.01 -46.12 11.81
CA ALA A 280 45.69 -45.33 10.82
C ALA A 280 45.10 -45.54 9.39
N THR A 281 45.31 -44.60 8.52
CA THR A 281 44.75 -44.66 7.14
C THR A 281 45.04 -45.98 6.46
N THR A 282 43.99 -46.72 6.14
CA THR A 282 44.01 -48.05 5.59
C THR A 282 43.24 -48.08 4.25
N ALA A 283 43.85 -48.65 3.21
CA ALA A 283 43.18 -48.78 1.92
C ALA A 283 42.06 -49.82 1.98
N TYR A 284 40.88 -49.45 1.53
CA TYR A 284 39.71 -50.34 1.49
C TYR A 284 38.68 -49.88 0.44
N ALA A 285 38.45 -50.70 -0.58
CA ALA A 285 37.64 -50.34 -1.73
C ALA A 285 36.20 -50.89 -1.71
N ASN A 286 35.88 -51.77 -0.75
CA ASN A 286 34.58 -52.47 -0.71
C ASN A 286 33.51 -51.73 0.11
N GLY A 287 33.86 -50.67 0.86
CA GLY A 287 32.90 -49.85 1.58
C GLY A 287 32.00 -49.07 0.57
N ARG A 288 30.75 -48.99 0.92
CA ARG A 288 29.73 -48.33 0.13
C ARG A 288 29.09 -47.21 0.99
N ILE A 289 28.92 -46.07 0.36
CA ILE A 289 28.30 -44.92 0.97
C ILE A 289 27.01 -44.61 0.21
N GLU A 290 25.92 -44.55 0.92
CA GLU A 290 24.61 -44.18 0.41
C GLU A 290 24.11 -42.96 1.21
N LEU A 291 23.39 -42.05 0.56
CA LEU A 291 22.75 -40.96 1.25
C LEU A 291 21.67 -41.55 2.18
N GLY A 292 21.81 -41.30 3.47
CA GLY A 292 20.81 -41.67 4.49
C GLY A 292 19.71 -40.65 4.55
N GLY A 293 18.88 -40.73 5.59
CA GLY A 293 17.80 -39.78 5.87
C GLY A 293 16.44 -40.22 5.35
N LEU A 294 15.41 -39.56 5.84
CA LEU A 294 14.01 -39.78 5.45
C LEU A 294 13.78 -39.23 4.05
N THR A 295 12.94 -39.91 3.28
CA THR A 295 12.40 -39.34 2.04
C THR A 295 11.43 -38.20 2.43
N GLN A 296 11.68 -37.02 1.92
CA GLN A 296 10.85 -35.85 2.11
C GLN A 296 10.07 -35.60 0.83
N SER A 297 8.81 -35.12 1.00
CA SER A 297 8.03 -34.57 -0.11
C SER A 297 8.35 -33.10 -0.22
N ARG A 298 8.70 -32.64 -1.42
CA ARG A 298 8.99 -31.23 -1.71
C ARG A 298 8.07 -30.74 -2.81
N THR A 299 7.45 -29.62 -2.57
CA THR A 299 6.65 -28.88 -3.56
C THR A 299 7.09 -27.44 -3.50
N TYR A 300 7.14 -26.78 -4.65
CA TYR A 300 7.62 -25.42 -4.77
C TYR A 300 6.52 -24.53 -5.30
N VAL A 301 6.46 -23.31 -4.78
CA VAL A 301 5.64 -22.21 -5.27
C VAL A 301 6.49 -20.95 -5.31
N PHE A 302 6.10 -20.01 -6.12
CA PHE A 302 6.72 -18.68 -6.12
C PHE A 302 5.66 -17.58 -6.16
N THR A 303 6.04 -16.41 -5.67
CA THR A 303 5.23 -15.19 -5.62
C THR A 303 5.94 -14.08 -6.35
N TRP A 304 5.20 -13.09 -6.83
CA TRP A 304 5.75 -11.81 -7.26
C TRP A 304 5.98 -10.93 -6.03
N PHE A 305 6.96 -10.03 -6.10
CA PHE A 305 7.11 -8.99 -5.11
C PHE A 305 7.54 -7.65 -5.72
N THR A 306 7.25 -6.55 -4.99
CA THR A 306 7.56 -5.18 -5.37
C THR A 306 8.64 -4.59 -4.46
N PRO A 307 9.25 -3.43 -4.82
CA PRO A 307 10.15 -2.69 -3.92
C PRO A 307 9.47 -2.25 -2.61
N TRP A 308 8.15 -2.17 -2.59
CA TRP A 308 7.39 -1.85 -1.38
C TRP A 308 7.10 -3.06 -0.49
N GLU A 309 7.81 -4.17 -0.72
CA GLU A 309 7.64 -5.44 0.00
C GLU A 309 6.23 -6.06 -0.14
N GLU A 310 5.45 -5.57 -1.10
CA GLU A 310 4.16 -6.17 -1.44
C GLU A 310 4.39 -7.52 -2.12
N GLU A 311 3.57 -8.50 -1.78
CA GLU A 311 3.71 -9.87 -2.26
C GLU A 311 2.39 -10.40 -2.82
N SER A 312 2.46 -11.10 -3.95
CA SER A 312 1.28 -11.70 -4.59
C SER A 312 0.88 -13.00 -3.90
N ILE A 313 -0.33 -13.46 -4.21
CA ILE A 313 -0.70 -14.86 -3.98
C ILE A 313 0.32 -15.79 -4.67
N ALA A 314 0.51 -16.97 -4.12
CA ALA A 314 1.45 -17.95 -4.66
C ALA A 314 1.02 -18.51 -6.02
N SER A 315 2.00 -18.91 -6.82
CA SER A 315 1.79 -19.67 -8.05
C SER A 315 1.12 -21.01 -7.78
N LYS A 316 0.65 -21.68 -8.83
CA LYS A 316 0.25 -23.08 -8.71
C LYS A 316 1.43 -23.91 -8.20
N PRO A 317 1.20 -24.87 -7.29
CA PRO A 317 2.25 -25.74 -6.79
C PRO A 317 2.89 -26.55 -7.94
N SER A 318 4.21 -26.76 -7.84
CA SER A 318 4.91 -27.71 -8.71
C SER A 318 4.42 -29.14 -8.50
N ALA A 319 4.80 -30.05 -9.37
CA ALA A 319 4.66 -31.47 -9.07
C ALA A 319 5.41 -31.84 -7.77
N THR A 320 4.84 -32.73 -6.98
CA THR A 320 5.48 -33.19 -5.75
C THR A 320 6.67 -34.08 -6.08
N LEU A 321 7.82 -33.72 -5.54
CA LEU A 321 9.04 -34.48 -5.65
C LEU A 321 9.30 -35.27 -4.35
N TYR A 322 9.68 -36.53 -4.45
CA TYR A 322 10.02 -37.39 -3.31
C TYR A 322 11.51 -37.67 -3.32
N GLU A 323 12.28 -36.97 -2.53
CA GLU A 323 13.73 -37.10 -2.49
C GLU A 323 14.26 -37.20 -1.05
N LYS A 324 15.45 -37.79 -0.94
CA LYS A 324 16.16 -37.80 0.34
C LYS A 324 16.67 -36.40 0.68
N GLU A 325 16.74 -36.12 1.98
CA GLU A 325 17.35 -34.88 2.47
C GLU A 325 18.77 -34.71 1.92
N GLY A 326 19.12 -33.45 1.52
CA GLY A 326 20.44 -33.15 0.93
C GLY A 326 20.57 -33.41 -0.58
N VAL A 327 19.52 -33.87 -1.25
CA VAL A 327 19.49 -33.90 -2.72
C VAL A 327 19.27 -32.49 -3.24
N THR A 328 20.10 -32.10 -4.19
CA THR A 328 20.00 -30.85 -4.92
C THR A 328 18.87 -30.91 -5.94
N VAL A 329 17.96 -29.96 -5.91
CA VAL A 329 16.84 -29.82 -6.84
C VAL A 329 17.05 -28.59 -7.72
N THR A 330 16.99 -28.79 -9.05
CA THR A 330 16.96 -27.66 -9.98
C THR A 330 15.52 -27.23 -10.21
N VAL A 331 15.22 -25.95 -9.94
CA VAL A 331 13.92 -25.35 -10.14
C VAL A 331 14.02 -24.46 -11.37
N SER A 332 13.26 -24.78 -12.40
CA SER A 332 13.21 -24.10 -13.70
C SER A 332 11.81 -23.59 -14.01
N ASN A 333 11.63 -22.95 -15.15
CA ASN A 333 10.37 -22.34 -15.59
C ASN A 333 9.84 -21.29 -14.62
N MET A 334 10.73 -20.57 -13.96
CA MET A 334 10.37 -19.39 -13.17
C MET A 334 10.60 -18.12 -14.01
N PRO A 335 9.80 -17.07 -13.80
CA PRO A 335 9.96 -15.82 -14.53
C PRO A 335 11.31 -15.16 -14.23
N THR A 336 11.94 -14.60 -15.28
CA THR A 336 13.17 -13.81 -15.19
C THR A 336 12.95 -12.33 -15.52
N ALA A 337 11.70 -11.93 -15.74
CA ALA A 337 11.28 -10.56 -16.03
C ALA A 337 9.87 -10.30 -15.45
N PRO A 338 9.50 -9.03 -15.21
CA PRO A 338 8.18 -8.65 -14.76
C PRO A 338 7.08 -9.15 -15.72
N PRO A 339 5.86 -9.44 -15.25
CA PRO A 339 4.72 -9.67 -16.12
C PRO A 339 4.46 -8.44 -17.00
N SER A 340 3.90 -8.65 -18.18
CA SER A 340 3.60 -7.56 -19.12
C SER A 340 2.69 -6.50 -18.49
N GLY A 341 3.08 -5.23 -18.57
CA GLY A 341 2.35 -4.11 -17.97
C GLY A 341 2.61 -3.89 -16.48
N GLN A 342 3.35 -4.79 -15.81
CA GLN A 342 3.61 -4.73 -14.37
C GLN A 342 5.08 -4.39 -14.08
N ASN A 343 5.53 -3.26 -14.60
CA ASN A 343 6.94 -2.84 -14.48
C ASN A 343 7.41 -2.61 -13.03
N PHE A 344 6.48 -2.55 -12.09
CA PHE A 344 6.79 -2.40 -10.67
C PHE A 344 7.17 -3.70 -9.97
N VAL A 345 6.83 -4.86 -10.53
CA VAL A 345 7.29 -6.16 -10.03
C VAL A 345 8.81 -6.26 -10.22
N ARG A 346 9.55 -6.57 -9.15
CA ARG A 346 11.01 -6.57 -9.15
C ARG A 346 11.65 -7.94 -9.05
N GLY A 347 10.86 -8.98 -8.81
CA GLY A 347 11.38 -10.32 -8.73
C GLY A 347 10.36 -11.34 -8.29
N VAL A 348 10.85 -12.50 -7.92
CA VAL A 348 10.08 -13.59 -7.35
C VAL A 348 10.68 -14.04 -6.03
N ARG A 349 9.82 -14.41 -5.09
CA ARG A 349 10.19 -15.14 -3.88
C ARG A 349 9.85 -16.60 -4.09
N LEU A 350 10.84 -17.46 -3.92
CA LEU A 350 10.69 -18.91 -4.10
C LEU A 350 10.51 -19.58 -2.75
N TYR A 351 9.51 -20.44 -2.65
CA TYR A 351 9.15 -21.17 -1.44
C TYR A 351 9.16 -22.69 -1.69
N ARG A 352 9.46 -23.43 -0.65
CA ARG A 352 9.46 -24.90 -0.62
C ARG A 352 8.71 -25.43 0.59
N THR A 353 7.98 -26.52 0.42
CA THR A 353 7.36 -27.22 1.53
C THR A 353 8.39 -27.84 2.47
N ILE A 354 8.13 -27.68 3.78
CA ILE A 354 8.78 -28.46 4.85
C ILE A 354 7.67 -29.15 5.62
N THR A 355 7.77 -30.49 5.75
CA THR A 355 6.82 -31.28 6.53
C THR A 355 7.37 -31.47 7.94
N SER A 356 6.62 -31.01 8.92
CA SER A 356 6.92 -31.15 10.33
C SER A 356 5.82 -31.95 11.03
N THR A 357 5.96 -32.18 12.34
CA THR A 357 4.89 -32.76 13.16
C THR A 357 3.67 -31.85 13.32
N ALA A 358 3.82 -30.57 13.05
CA ALA A 358 2.75 -29.56 13.09
C ALA A 358 1.98 -29.43 11.76
N GLY A 359 2.54 -29.94 10.67
CA GLY A 359 1.95 -29.85 9.32
C GLY A 359 2.99 -29.63 8.25
N THR A 360 2.50 -29.33 7.03
CA THR A 360 3.32 -28.98 5.88
C THR A 360 3.08 -27.51 5.55
N GLU A 361 4.15 -26.73 5.63
CA GLU A 361 4.14 -25.29 5.39
C GLU A 361 5.14 -24.94 4.27
N TYR A 362 4.91 -23.82 3.57
CA TYR A 362 5.86 -23.28 2.60
C TYR A 362 6.82 -22.31 3.29
N PHE A 363 8.12 -22.56 3.11
CA PHE A 363 9.18 -21.71 3.64
C PHE A 363 9.97 -21.05 2.51
N ARG A 364 10.32 -19.78 2.68
CA ARG A 364 11.08 -19.00 1.72
C ARG A 364 12.49 -19.58 1.56
N LEU A 365 12.82 -19.96 0.33
CA LEU A 365 14.15 -20.38 -0.05
C LEU A 365 15.04 -19.20 -0.36
N GLN A 366 14.56 -18.33 -1.25
CA GLN A 366 15.34 -17.22 -1.78
C GLN A 366 14.45 -16.14 -2.39
N THR A 367 14.96 -14.90 -2.38
CA THR A 367 14.43 -13.78 -3.15
C THR A 367 15.26 -13.63 -4.42
N LEU A 368 14.62 -13.71 -5.58
CA LEU A 368 15.24 -13.71 -6.90
C LEU A 368 14.89 -12.37 -7.59
N TRP A 369 15.80 -11.43 -7.54
CA TRP A 369 15.62 -10.09 -8.13
C TRP A 369 15.75 -10.14 -9.63
N PHE A 370 14.87 -9.46 -10.36
CA PHE A 370 15.00 -9.30 -11.80
C PHE A 370 16.17 -8.39 -12.17
N PRO A 371 16.81 -8.65 -13.30
CA PRO A 371 17.83 -7.73 -13.82
C PRO A 371 17.28 -6.31 -13.95
N THR A 372 18.01 -5.33 -13.44
CA THR A 372 17.59 -3.95 -13.40
C THR A 372 18.49 -3.07 -14.25
N ALA A 373 17.89 -2.21 -15.10
CA ALA A 373 18.64 -1.25 -15.88
C ALA A 373 19.28 -0.17 -15.01
N LEU A 374 20.50 0.19 -15.32
CA LEU A 374 21.20 1.30 -14.67
C LEU A 374 20.69 2.64 -15.21
N LEU A 375 20.59 3.64 -14.35
CA LEU A 375 20.25 5.01 -14.72
C LEU A 375 21.51 5.81 -15.01
N THR A 376 22.41 5.89 -14.04
CA THR A 376 23.70 6.59 -14.20
C THR A 376 24.85 5.82 -13.54
N VAL A 377 26.04 6.04 -14.05
CA VAL A 377 27.29 5.62 -13.43
C VAL A 377 28.29 6.77 -13.37
N GLN A 378 29.12 6.76 -12.34
CA GLN A 378 30.29 7.65 -12.26
C GLN A 378 31.44 6.91 -11.56
N ARG A 379 32.65 7.36 -11.78
CA ARG A 379 33.83 6.86 -11.07
C ARG A 379 34.71 8.00 -10.65
N THR A 380 35.16 7.98 -9.39
CA THR A 380 36.09 8.95 -8.84
C THR A 380 37.03 8.22 -7.89
N SER A 381 38.34 8.36 -8.11
CA SER A 381 39.38 7.80 -7.24
C SER A 381 39.23 6.27 -7.00
N ASN A 382 38.94 5.51 -8.05
CA ASN A 382 38.72 4.06 -8.03
C ASN A 382 37.46 3.61 -7.24
N VAL A 383 36.53 4.50 -6.95
CA VAL A 383 35.20 4.18 -6.42
C VAL A 383 34.20 4.42 -7.54
N SER A 384 33.48 3.40 -7.91
CA SER A 384 32.37 3.50 -8.87
C SER A 384 31.08 3.62 -8.11
N ARG A 385 30.26 4.60 -8.50
CA ARG A 385 28.93 4.86 -8.00
C ARG A 385 27.91 4.55 -9.08
N VAL A 386 26.86 3.86 -8.71
CA VAL A 386 25.77 3.42 -9.60
C VAL A 386 24.46 3.90 -9.04
N THR A 387 23.64 4.54 -9.89
CA THR A 387 22.28 4.92 -9.55
C THR A 387 21.29 4.14 -10.41
N LEU A 388 20.23 3.64 -9.79
CA LEU A 388 19.16 2.85 -10.39
C LEU A 388 17.86 3.66 -10.46
N LEU A 389 16.95 3.22 -11.32
CA LEU A 389 15.59 3.76 -11.37
C LEU A 389 14.72 3.27 -10.19
N TYR A 390 15.09 2.13 -9.59
CA TYR A 390 14.36 1.48 -8.49
C TYR A 390 15.31 1.17 -7.35
N PRO A 391 14.81 1.01 -6.12
CA PRO A 391 15.63 0.65 -4.98
C PRO A 391 16.49 -0.59 -5.25
N HIS A 392 17.75 -0.54 -4.90
CA HIS A 392 18.70 -1.64 -5.13
C HIS A 392 18.57 -2.79 -4.13
N ASN A 393 18.07 -2.52 -2.93
CA ASN A 393 17.89 -3.48 -1.83
C ASN A 393 19.15 -4.29 -1.47
N PHE A 394 20.34 -3.72 -1.66
CA PHE A 394 21.60 -4.31 -1.24
C PHE A 394 21.93 -4.00 0.20
N GLY A 395 22.57 -4.99 0.85
CA GLY A 395 23.39 -4.78 2.02
C GLY A 395 24.87 -4.55 1.66
N ILE A 396 25.61 -3.87 2.55
CA ILE A 396 27.07 -3.73 2.39
C ILE A 396 27.70 -5.13 2.44
N GLY A 397 28.58 -5.42 1.47
CA GLY A 397 29.24 -6.71 1.33
C GLY A 397 28.55 -7.71 0.39
N GLU A 398 27.35 -7.40 -0.07
CA GLU A 398 26.64 -8.23 -1.04
C GLU A 398 27.29 -8.17 -2.43
N ARG A 399 27.11 -9.25 -3.19
CA ARG A 399 27.69 -9.42 -4.52
C ARG A 399 26.71 -9.10 -5.61
N PHE A 400 27.24 -8.55 -6.71
CA PHE A 400 26.47 -8.26 -7.90
C PHE A 400 27.28 -8.44 -9.18
N LYS A 401 26.57 -8.41 -10.31
CA LYS A 401 27.14 -8.31 -11.65
C LYS A 401 26.55 -7.12 -12.36
N ILE A 402 27.40 -6.36 -13.06
CA ILE A 402 26.98 -5.36 -14.04
C ILE A 402 27.50 -5.78 -15.40
N SER A 403 26.67 -5.68 -16.43
CA SER A 403 27.09 -5.96 -17.80
C SER A 403 26.33 -5.12 -18.82
N GLY A 404 26.98 -4.91 -19.98
CA GLY A 404 26.37 -4.20 -21.10
C GLY A 404 26.38 -2.68 -20.99
N CYS A 405 27.21 -2.13 -20.12
CA CYS A 405 27.41 -0.68 -20.06
C CYS A 405 28.01 -0.14 -21.34
N THR A 406 27.60 1.05 -21.77
CA THR A 406 28.22 1.77 -22.90
C THR A 406 29.71 1.97 -22.68
N ASP A 407 30.10 2.34 -21.46
CA ASP A 407 31.50 2.25 -21.00
C ASP A 407 31.71 0.89 -20.33
N ALA A 408 32.27 -0.06 -21.09
CA ALA A 408 32.54 -1.42 -20.63
C ALA A 408 33.49 -1.49 -19.42
N THR A 409 34.13 -0.37 -19.02
CA THR A 409 34.95 -0.35 -17.81
C THR A 409 34.12 -0.42 -16.53
N PHE A 410 32.81 -0.25 -16.60
CA PHE A 410 31.89 -0.49 -15.49
C PHE A 410 31.36 -1.92 -15.43
N ASP A 411 31.53 -2.71 -16.48
CA ASP A 411 31.13 -4.13 -16.48
C ASP A 411 32.00 -4.89 -15.46
N ILE A 412 31.34 -5.58 -14.54
CA ILE A 412 31.98 -6.31 -13.46
C ILE A 412 31.20 -7.57 -13.14
N THR A 413 31.90 -8.67 -12.85
CA THR A 413 31.31 -9.91 -12.34
C THR A 413 31.86 -10.17 -10.94
N GLY A 414 31.00 -10.36 -9.96
CA GLY A 414 31.40 -10.53 -8.55
C GLY A 414 31.82 -9.20 -7.89
N GLY A 415 31.26 -8.07 -8.34
CA GLY A 415 31.38 -6.80 -7.63
C GLY A 415 30.84 -6.93 -6.21
N ILE A 416 31.42 -6.21 -5.26
CA ILE A 416 30.99 -6.21 -3.85
C ILE A 416 30.58 -4.78 -3.51
N VAL A 417 29.37 -4.63 -2.95
CA VAL A 417 28.88 -3.33 -2.46
C VAL A 417 29.74 -2.89 -1.28
N THR A 418 30.36 -1.72 -1.39
CA THR A 418 31.23 -1.14 -0.36
C THR A 418 30.56 -0.07 0.48
N ASP A 419 29.60 0.66 -0.10
CA ASP A 419 28.83 1.70 0.60
C ASP A 419 27.45 1.86 -0.03
N LEU A 420 26.48 2.33 0.77
CA LEU A 420 25.11 2.66 0.37
C LEU A 420 24.91 4.16 0.59
N ILE A 421 24.66 4.89 -0.50
CA ILE A 421 24.44 6.34 -0.43
C ILE A 421 22.98 6.65 -0.10
N ASP A 422 22.08 5.96 -0.77
CA ASP A 422 20.62 5.98 -0.57
C ASP A 422 20.02 4.68 -1.12
N ASP A 423 18.70 4.51 -1.09
CA ASP A 423 18.03 3.30 -1.57
C ASP A 423 18.22 3.03 -3.07
N TYR A 424 18.59 4.05 -3.84
CA TYR A 424 18.75 3.97 -5.30
C TYR A 424 20.21 3.98 -5.73
N THR A 425 21.14 4.31 -4.83
CA THR A 425 22.53 4.59 -5.18
C THR A 425 23.49 3.85 -4.26
N PHE A 426 24.39 3.05 -4.84
CA PHE A 426 25.42 2.33 -4.10
C PHE A 426 26.81 2.53 -4.72
N GLU A 427 27.85 2.19 -3.96
CA GLU A 427 29.24 2.27 -4.36
C GLU A 427 29.93 0.91 -4.31
N TYR A 428 30.94 0.74 -5.20
CA TYR A 428 31.83 -0.39 -5.20
C TYR A 428 33.25 0.01 -5.65
N ALA A 429 34.24 -0.75 -5.21
CA ALA A 429 35.63 -0.50 -5.57
C ALA A 429 35.94 -1.04 -6.97
N GLN A 430 36.49 -0.18 -7.84
CA GLN A 430 36.89 -0.60 -9.18
C GLN A 430 38.05 0.29 -9.68
N VAL A 431 39.23 -0.31 -9.94
CA VAL A 431 40.42 0.39 -10.39
C VAL A 431 40.32 0.67 -11.90
N ALA A 432 39.99 1.90 -12.25
CA ALA A 432 39.98 2.42 -13.63
C ALA A 432 40.00 3.97 -13.63
N ALA A 433 40.05 4.56 -14.83
CA ALA A 433 40.06 6.02 -14.96
C ALA A 433 38.76 6.64 -14.43
N ASP A 434 38.87 7.88 -13.91
CA ASP A 434 37.72 8.63 -13.43
C ASP A 434 36.75 8.95 -14.57
N VAL A 435 35.46 8.79 -14.32
CA VAL A 435 34.36 9.06 -15.27
C VAL A 435 33.35 9.94 -14.58
N PRO A 436 33.01 11.13 -15.12
CA PRO A 436 31.93 11.95 -14.57
C PRO A 436 30.59 11.22 -14.66
N SER A 437 29.58 11.67 -13.88
CA SER A 437 28.25 11.07 -13.94
C SER A 437 27.68 11.08 -15.35
N THR A 438 27.35 9.92 -15.87
CA THR A 438 26.85 9.72 -17.24
C THR A 438 25.69 8.73 -17.27
N ASN A 439 24.74 8.94 -18.18
CA ASN A 439 23.70 7.97 -18.48
C ASN A 439 24.31 6.74 -19.18
N VAL A 440 23.98 5.56 -18.73
CA VAL A 440 24.67 4.30 -19.12
C VAL A 440 24.13 3.67 -20.38
N GLY A 441 23.06 4.15 -20.91
CA GLY A 441 22.44 3.68 -22.16
C GLY A 441 21.88 2.24 -22.16
N ALA A 442 22.60 1.25 -21.67
CA ALA A 442 22.20 -0.15 -21.74
C ALA A 442 22.71 -1.04 -20.60
N GLY A 443 23.35 -0.51 -19.58
CA GLY A 443 23.90 -1.32 -18.48
C GLY A 443 22.80 -2.03 -17.67
N THR A 444 23.06 -3.25 -17.26
CA THR A 444 22.13 -4.08 -16.47
C THR A 444 22.82 -4.61 -15.22
N LEU A 445 22.13 -4.47 -14.08
CA LEU A 445 22.52 -5.00 -12.78
C LEU A 445 21.84 -6.34 -12.53
N TYR A 446 22.59 -7.29 -11.98
CA TYR A 446 22.11 -8.61 -11.55
C TYR A 446 22.51 -8.86 -10.10
N HIS A 447 21.60 -9.37 -9.30
CA HIS A 447 21.85 -9.77 -7.92
C HIS A 447 22.46 -11.17 -7.86
N ASP A 448 23.42 -11.39 -6.97
CA ASP A 448 23.94 -12.73 -6.66
C ASP A 448 22.93 -13.49 -5.80
N VAL A 449 22.50 -14.64 -6.28
CA VAL A 449 21.55 -15.54 -5.61
C VAL A 449 22.21 -16.79 -5.04
N SER A 450 23.53 -16.78 -4.91
CA SER A 450 24.26 -17.87 -4.25
C SER A 450 24.04 -17.87 -2.74
N GLU A 451 24.30 -19.03 -2.09
CA GLU A 451 24.22 -19.13 -0.63
C GLU A 451 25.10 -18.09 0.08
N ASN A 452 24.66 -17.64 1.23
CA ASN A 452 25.44 -16.78 2.11
C ASN A 452 26.01 -17.58 3.32
N PRO A 453 27.36 -17.74 3.47
CA PRO A 453 28.42 -17.20 2.63
C PRO A 453 28.61 -18.03 1.35
N PRO A 454 28.85 -17.37 0.20
CA PRO A 454 28.99 -18.03 -1.09
C PRO A 454 30.24 -18.91 -1.13
N THR A 455 30.04 -20.22 -1.35
CA THR A 455 31.13 -21.21 -1.23
C THR A 455 32.09 -21.24 -2.42
N THR A 456 31.68 -20.90 -3.65
CA THR A 456 32.60 -21.00 -4.78
C THR A 456 32.28 -20.22 -6.06
N THR A 457 31.03 -20.10 -6.48
CA THR A 457 30.70 -19.45 -7.76
C THR A 457 29.45 -18.60 -7.60
N ALA A 458 29.61 -17.30 -7.86
CA ALA A 458 28.47 -16.37 -7.88
C ALA A 458 27.46 -16.78 -8.96
N ARG A 459 26.18 -16.70 -8.65
CA ARG A 459 25.06 -17.09 -9.50
C ARG A 459 24.10 -15.92 -9.62
N TYR A 460 23.80 -15.50 -10.84
CA TYR A 460 23.05 -14.29 -11.13
C TYR A 460 21.72 -14.65 -11.77
N TRP A 461 20.61 -14.34 -11.09
CA TRP A 461 19.27 -14.59 -11.62
C TRP A 461 19.00 -13.71 -12.85
N GLY A 462 18.38 -14.32 -13.87
CA GLY A 462 18.11 -13.64 -15.15
C GLY A 462 19.30 -13.56 -16.10
N ASP A 463 20.49 -14.01 -15.70
CA ASP A 463 21.57 -14.26 -16.65
C ASP A 463 21.24 -15.51 -17.50
N ALA A 464 21.42 -15.45 -18.80
CA ALA A 464 20.84 -16.32 -19.86
C ALA A 464 21.03 -17.85 -19.70
N THR A 465 21.68 -18.32 -18.64
CA THR A 465 22.05 -19.73 -18.45
C THR A 465 21.78 -20.30 -17.07
N TYR A 466 21.02 -19.58 -16.21
CA TYR A 466 20.90 -20.02 -14.83
C TYR A 466 19.46 -20.45 -14.47
N ASP A 467 19.30 -21.73 -14.11
CA ASP A 467 18.17 -22.27 -13.38
C ASP A 467 18.49 -22.25 -11.88
N PHE A 468 17.50 -21.97 -11.03
CA PHE A 468 17.72 -21.93 -9.58
C PHE A 468 18.00 -23.34 -9.05
N THR A 469 19.03 -23.46 -8.22
CA THR A 469 19.40 -24.71 -7.59
C THR A 469 19.11 -24.66 -6.10
N ASP A 470 18.13 -25.46 -5.66
CA ASP A 470 17.81 -25.64 -4.23
C ASP A 470 18.78 -26.66 -3.62
N ASP A 471 19.72 -26.11 -2.89
CA ASP A 471 20.68 -26.86 -2.09
C ASP A 471 20.64 -26.42 -0.62
N PHE A 472 19.56 -25.72 -0.20
CA PHE A 472 19.38 -25.20 1.13
C PHE A 472 19.03 -26.28 2.15
N ASP A 473 19.61 -26.16 3.34
CA ASP A 473 19.21 -26.99 4.50
C ASP A 473 17.81 -26.59 4.96
N SER A 474 16.94 -27.56 5.18
CA SER A 474 15.57 -27.33 5.68
C SER A 474 15.55 -26.68 7.06
N LEU A 475 16.58 -26.88 7.88
CA LEU A 475 16.69 -26.26 9.20
C LEU A 475 17.08 -24.78 9.17
N ALA A 476 17.61 -24.30 8.04
CA ALA A 476 18.00 -22.90 7.88
C ALA A 476 16.83 -22.01 7.41
N LEU A 477 15.70 -22.59 7.00
CA LEU A 477 14.55 -21.86 6.50
C LEU A 477 13.61 -21.47 7.64
N THR A 478 13.32 -20.18 7.78
CA THR A 478 12.53 -19.61 8.88
C THR A 478 11.28 -18.88 8.44
N ASP A 479 11.29 -18.28 7.25
CA ASP A 479 10.23 -17.39 6.79
C ASP A 479 9.12 -18.20 6.11
N ILE A 480 7.94 -18.21 6.71
CA ILE A 480 6.76 -18.89 6.20
C ILE A 480 6.07 -18.01 5.16
N LEU A 481 5.48 -18.63 4.14
CA LEU A 481 4.61 -17.96 3.18
C LEU A 481 3.38 -17.38 3.90
N ALA A 482 3.26 -16.06 3.89
CA ALA A 482 2.13 -15.36 4.47
C ALA A 482 1.08 -14.95 3.42
N SER A 483 1.45 -14.94 2.15
CA SER A 483 0.67 -14.39 1.04
C SER A 483 -0.20 -15.42 0.29
N ASP A 484 -0.51 -16.55 0.89
CA ASP A 484 -1.30 -17.64 0.26
C ASP A 484 -2.74 -17.24 -0.09
N GLU A 485 -3.26 -16.17 0.51
CA GLU A 485 -4.59 -15.61 0.25
C GLU A 485 -4.56 -14.13 -0.23
N TYR A 486 -3.43 -13.60 -0.66
CA TYR A 486 -3.30 -12.22 -1.13
C TYR A 486 -3.78 -12.06 -2.58
N ASP A 487 -5.07 -12.35 -2.81
CA ASP A 487 -5.68 -12.06 -4.12
C ASP A 487 -5.57 -10.57 -4.45
N PRO A 488 -5.40 -10.18 -5.73
CA PRO A 488 -5.55 -8.79 -6.15
C PRO A 488 -7.01 -8.32 -6.02
N PRO A 489 -7.26 -6.99 -5.94
CA PRO A 489 -8.62 -6.48 -6.01
C PRO A 489 -9.27 -6.81 -7.36
N PRO A 490 -10.62 -6.88 -7.43
CA PRO A 490 -11.29 -7.01 -8.72
C PRO A 490 -11.00 -5.83 -9.64
N ASP A 491 -10.84 -6.08 -10.94
CA ASP A 491 -10.55 -5.04 -11.95
C ASP A 491 -11.61 -3.93 -12.01
N ASN A 492 -12.83 -4.22 -11.62
CA ASN A 492 -13.96 -3.30 -11.59
C ASN A 492 -14.34 -2.84 -10.17
N LEU A 493 -13.42 -2.86 -9.24
CA LEU A 493 -13.63 -2.33 -7.89
C LEU A 493 -13.91 -0.82 -7.95
N GLU A 494 -14.89 -0.36 -7.19
CA GLU A 494 -15.30 1.03 -7.07
C GLU A 494 -15.42 1.47 -5.61
N GLY A 495 -15.55 2.78 -5.38
CA GLY A 495 -15.88 3.34 -4.07
C GLY A 495 -14.80 3.19 -3.02
N LEU A 496 -13.52 3.23 -3.44
CA LEU A 496 -12.40 3.01 -2.54
C LEU A 496 -12.40 4.00 -1.37
N THR A 497 -12.31 3.48 -0.15
CA THR A 497 -12.20 4.28 1.07
C THR A 497 -11.29 3.62 2.09
N THR A 498 -10.64 4.41 2.93
CA THR A 498 -9.79 3.91 4.03
C THR A 498 -10.58 3.92 5.33
N ILE A 499 -10.53 2.83 6.06
CA ILE A 499 -11.04 2.71 7.43
C ILE A 499 -9.89 2.61 8.44
N GLN A 500 -10.23 2.41 9.71
CA GLN A 500 -9.19 2.26 10.74
C GLN A 500 -8.20 1.12 10.43
N ASN A 501 -7.00 1.23 10.98
CA ASN A 501 -5.93 0.24 10.83
C ASN A 501 -5.45 0.03 9.36
N ASN A 502 -5.61 1.06 8.50
CA ASN A 502 -5.23 1.03 7.08
C ASN A 502 -5.85 -0.11 6.27
N ILE A 503 -7.06 -0.51 6.63
CA ILE A 503 -7.88 -1.41 5.82
C ILE A 503 -8.53 -0.56 4.72
N LEU A 504 -8.40 -0.97 3.48
CA LEU A 504 -9.16 -0.41 2.38
C LEU A 504 -10.47 -1.16 2.23
N ALA A 505 -11.53 -0.44 1.93
CA ALA A 505 -12.82 -0.99 1.55
C ALA A 505 -13.22 -0.47 0.17
N GLY A 506 -13.87 -1.33 -0.62
CA GLY A 506 -14.41 -1.01 -1.94
C GLY A 506 -15.57 -1.94 -2.26
N PHE A 507 -16.23 -1.77 -3.40
CA PHE A 507 -17.35 -2.61 -3.76
C PHE A 507 -17.42 -2.93 -5.26
N VAL A 508 -18.13 -4.02 -5.58
CA VAL A 508 -18.54 -4.38 -6.94
C VAL A 508 -20.02 -4.76 -6.88
N GLY A 509 -20.89 -3.94 -7.46
CA GLY A 509 -22.32 -4.16 -7.42
C GLY A 509 -22.86 -4.19 -5.99
N ASN A 510 -23.30 -5.36 -5.50
CA ASN A 510 -23.80 -5.57 -4.15
C ASN A 510 -22.79 -6.31 -3.23
N GLN A 511 -21.55 -6.44 -3.65
CA GLN A 511 -20.49 -7.08 -2.88
C GLN A 511 -19.53 -6.02 -2.33
N LEU A 512 -19.31 -6.07 -1.03
CA LEU A 512 -18.36 -5.24 -0.31
C LEU A 512 -17.06 -6.03 -0.10
N TYR A 513 -15.94 -5.44 -0.44
CA TYR A 513 -14.59 -6.01 -0.37
C TYR A 513 -13.77 -5.28 0.66
N PHE A 514 -12.88 -6.02 1.34
CA PHE A 514 -11.92 -5.45 2.28
C PHE A 514 -10.51 -5.94 1.95
N SER A 515 -9.53 -5.05 2.07
CA SER A 515 -8.12 -5.44 2.01
C SER A 515 -7.71 -6.14 3.31
N GLU A 516 -6.59 -6.85 3.27
CA GLU A 516 -5.89 -7.34 4.46
C GLU A 516 -5.43 -6.16 5.34
N LEU A 517 -5.29 -6.41 6.63
CA LEU A 517 -4.90 -5.42 7.63
C LEU A 517 -3.54 -4.80 7.29
N GLY A 518 -3.50 -3.50 6.99
CA GLY A 518 -2.27 -2.78 6.66
C GLY A 518 -1.63 -3.15 5.32
N LEU A 519 -2.30 -3.98 4.50
CA LEU A 519 -1.82 -4.44 3.20
C LEU A 519 -2.81 -4.05 2.09
N PRO A 520 -2.73 -2.84 1.57
CA PRO A 520 -3.65 -2.32 0.55
C PRO A 520 -3.69 -3.11 -0.76
N HIS A 521 -2.64 -3.87 -1.07
CA HIS A 521 -2.53 -4.68 -2.28
C HIS A 521 -3.20 -6.05 -2.19
N ALA A 522 -3.54 -6.53 -0.98
CA ALA A 522 -4.05 -7.87 -0.73
C ALA A 522 -5.55 -7.84 -0.40
N TRP A 523 -6.38 -8.56 -1.19
CA TRP A 523 -7.84 -8.58 -1.08
C TRP A 523 -8.38 -10.02 -0.97
N PRO A 524 -8.21 -10.69 0.19
CA PRO A 524 -8.63 -12.07 0.38
C PRO A 524 -10.12 -12.27 0.11
N ARG A 525 -10.46 -13.28 -0.69
CA ARG A 525 -11.86 -13.59 -1.06
C ARG A 525 -12.74 -13.91 0.14
N ARG A 526 -12.16 -14.36 1.25
CA ARG A 526 -12.88 -14.62 2.50
C ARG A 526 -13.42 -13.36 3.17
N TYR A 527 -12.97 -12.17 2.76
CA TYR A 527 -13.40 -10.87 3.30
C TYR A 527 -14.51 -10.21 2.46
N ILE A 528 -15.08 -10.95 1.51
CA ILE A 528 -16.16 -10.45 0.68
C ILE A 528 -17.48 -10.63 1.43
N GLU A 529 -18.18 -9.51 1.65
CA GLU A 529 -19.51 -9.48 2.23
C GLU A 529 -20.55 -9.14 1.15
N THR A 530 -21.61 -9.92 1.05
CA THR A 530 -22.69 -9.70 0.06
C THR A 530 -23.93 -9.15 0.75
N ILE A 531 -24.45 -8.05 0.26
CA ILE A 531 -25.68 -7.41 0.75
C ILE A 531 -26.84 -7.53 -0.25
N GLU A 532 -28.03 -7.11 0.16
CA GLU A 532 -29.27 -7.32 -0.63
C GLU A 532 -29.37 -6.37 -1.83
N HIS A 533 -28.82 -5.16 -1.73
CA HIS A 533 -29.01 -4.09 -2.70
C HIS A 533 -27.67 -3.58 -3.27
N ASP A 534 -27.72 -3.05 -4.50
CA ASP A 534 -26.53 -2.48 -5.14
C ASP A 534 -26.00 -1.28 -4.36
N ILE A 535 -24.70 -1.27 -4.17
CA ILE A 535 -23.96 -0.20 -3.47
C ILE A 535 -23.79 0.98 -4.43
N VAL A 536 -24.02 2.17 -3.94
CA VAL A 536 -23.80 3.43 -4.67
C VAL A 536 -22.49 4.09 -4.22
N GLY A 537 -22.18 4.02 -2.93
CA GLY A 537 -20.94 4.58 -2.41
C GLY A 537 -20.68 4.19 -0.95
N LEU A 538 -19.46 4.44 -0.52
CA LEU A 538 -18.98 4.15 0.83
C LEU A 538 -18.57 5.44 1.54
N ALA A 539 -18.72 5.48 2.85
CA ALA A 539 -18.18 6.55 3.68
C ALA A 539 -17.61 6.01 4.98
N ALA A 540 -16.35 6.32 5.28
CA ALA A 540 -15.74 5.98 6.54
C ALA A 540 -16.25 6.91 7.66
N ILE A 541 -16.72 6.35 8.78
CA ILE A 541 -17.19 7.09 9.93
C ILE A 541 -16.85 6.37 11.23
N SER A 542 -16.12 7.02 12.12
CA SER A 542 -15.80 6.52 13.46
C SER A 542 -15.29 5.07 13.48
N GLY A 543 -14.42 4.72 12.53
CA GLY A 543 -13.84 3.38 12.42
C GLY A 543 -14.74 2.31 11.78
N SER A 544 -15.91 2.71 11.28
CA SER A 544 -16.86 1.88 10.56
C SER A 544 -17.03 2.36 9.12
N VAL A 545 -17.65 1.56 8.26
CA VAL A 545 -18.02 1.97 6.90
C VAL A 545 -19.54 2.05 6.81
N LEU A 546 -20.04 3.24 6.50
CA LEU A 546 -21.42 3.42 6.06
C LEU A 546 -21.50 3.01 4.58
N VAL A 547 -22.29 2.00 4.30
CA VAL A 547 -22.53 1.47 2.95
C VAL A 547 -23.86 2.02 2.45
N LEU A 548 -23.79 2.89 1.48
CA LEU A 548 -24.96 3.55 0.91
C LEU A 548 -25.38 2.83 -0.37
N THR A 549 -26.65 2.42 -0.42
CA THR A 549 -27.21 1.63 -1.52
C THR A 549 -28.32 2.40 -2.24
N ASN A 550 -28.82 1.80 -3.31
CA ASN A 550 -30.00 2.28 -4.02
C ASN A 550 -31.32 2.01 -3.25
N SER A 551 -31.26 1.54 -1.98
CA SER A 551 -32.44 1.25 -1.14
C SER A 551 -32.14 1.49 0.33
N TYR A 552 -31.79 0.47 1.10
CA TYR A 552 -31.45 0.58 2.53
C TYR A 552 -29.95 0.82 2.72
N PRO A 553 -29.54 1.75 3.56
CA PRO A 553 -28.14 1.85 3.96
C PRO A 553 -27.77 0.71 4.91
N TYR A 554 -26.46 0.37 4.93
CA TYR A 554 -25.86 -0.61 5.83
C TYR A 554 -24.70 0.03 6.59
N ILE A 555 -24.33 -0.56 7.70
CA ILE A 555 -23.12 -0.22 8.45
C ILE A 555 -22.25 -1.46 8.60
N ALA A 556 -21.02 -1.38 8.15
CA ALA A 556 -19.99 -2.39 8.36
C ALA A 556 -19.10 -1.96 9.52
N THR A 557 -19.00 -2.82 10.54
CA THR A 557 -18.25 -2.54 11.78
C THR A 557 -17.27 -3.67 12.05
N GLY A 558 -16.07 -3.34 12.46
CA GLY A 558 -15.01 -4.29 12.80
C GLY A 558 -13.66 -3.60 12.82
N SER A 559 -12.69 -4.16 13.50
CA SER A 559 -11.29 -3.68 13.52
C SER A 559 -10.34 -4.57 12.75
N ASP A 560 -10.84 -5.70 12.27
CA ASP A 560 -10.12 -6.74 11.55
C ASP A 560 -11.00 -7.19 10.36
N PRO A 561 -10.49 -7.23 9.14
CA PRO A 561 -11.27 -7.61 7.96
C PRO A 561 -11.85 -9.03 8.04
N ALA A 562 -11.21 -9.94 8.79
CA ALA A 562 -11.74 -11.30 9.04
C ALA A 562 -12.99 -11.33 9.94
N ASN A 563 -13.28 -10.27 10.66
CA ASN A 563 -14.36 -10.20 11.65
C ASN A 563 -15.28 -8.99 11.42
N MET A 564 -15.41 -8.54 10.19
CA MET A 564 -16.34 -7.46 9.85
C MET A 564 -17.78 -7.96 10.00
N SER A 565 -18.64 -7.11 10.54
CA SER A 565 -20.07 -7.36 10.67
C SER A 565 -20.85 -6.31 9.89
N VAL A 566 -21.64 -6.74 8.91
CA VAL A 566 -22.48 -5.85 8.09
C VAL A 566 -23.92 -5.94 8.55
N SER A 567 -24.48 -4.83 8.95
CA SER A 567 -25.85 -4.73 9.46
C SER A 567 -26.68 -3.74 8.66
N ARG A 568 -27.91 -4.13 8.28
CA ARG A 568 -28.85 -3.25 7.60
C ARG A 568 -29.40 -2.21 8.58
N ILE A 569 -29.53 -0.98 8.11
CA ILE A 569 -30.22 0.10 8.80
C ILE A 569 -31.66 0.13 8.30
N ASP A 570 -32.62 -0.14 9.18
CA ASP A 570 -34.04 -0.34 8.82
C ASP A 570 -34.80 0.97 8.51
N VAL A 571 -34.16 1.84 7.73
CA VAL A 571 -34.78 3.06 7.19
C VAL A 571 -34.41 3.16 5.71
N GLN A 572 -35.41 3.28 4.84
CA GLN A 572 -35.22 3.32 3.39
C GLN A 572 -34.86 4.75 2.95
N TYR A 573 -33.57 5.08 2.96
CA TYR A 573 -33.00 6.32 2.44
C TYR A 573 -31.98 6.02 1.36
N PRO A 574 -32.42 5.80 0.09
CA PRO A 574 -31.52 5.47 -1.01
C PRO A 574 -30.56 6.62 -1.30
N CYS A 575 -29.31 6.31 -1.56
CA CYS A 575 -28.35 7.27 -2.06
C CYS A 575 -28.51 7.41 -3.58
N LEU A 576 -28.68 8.62 -4.09
CA LEU A 576 -28.92 8.88 -5.50
C LEU A 576 -27.64 9.15 -6.29
N ASN A 577 -26.62 9.71 -5.64
CA ASN A 577 -25.37 10.05 -6.29
C ASN A 577 -24.21 9.90 -5.31
N ARG A 578 -23.18 9.14 -5.70
CA ARG A 578 -21.94 8.95 -4.93
C ARG A 578 -21.26 10.28 -4.60
N LYS A 579 -21.23 11.23 -5.54
CA LYS A 579 -20.65 12.56 -5.36
C LYS A 579 -21.40 13.46 -4.38
N SER A 580 -22.59 13.06 -3.95
CA SER A 580 -23.32 13.76 -2.90
C SER A 580 -22.91 13.35 -1.49
N ILE A 581 -22.08 12.33 -1.34
CA ILE A 581 -21.68 11.79 -0.04
C ILE A 581 -20.56 12.64 0.55
N VAL A 582 -20.85 13.31 1.66
CA VAL A 582 -19.90 14.18 2.36
C VAL A 582 -19.78 13.76 3.82
N ASN A 583 -18.56 13.53 4.27
CA ASN A 583 -18.26 13.29 5.68
C ASN A 583 -18.08 14.64 6.39
N MET A 584 -19.05 14.98 7.25
CA MET A 584 -19.06 16.22 8.03
C MET A 584 -18.28 16.11 9.35
N GLY A 585 -17.60 14.97 9.60
CA GLY A 585 -16.91 14.69 10.85
C GLY A 585 -17.83 14.13 11.96
N TYR A 586 -18.96 14.74 12.19
CA TYR A 586 -19.99 14.27 13.16
C TYR A 586 -21.02 13.34 12.53
N GLY A 587 -21.08 13.25 11.21
CA GLY A 587 -22.01 12.44 10.45
C GLY A 587 -21.69 12.47 8.97
N VAL A 588 -22.35 11.60 8.21
CA VAL A 588 -22.26 11.56 6.74
C VAL A 588 -23.57 12.07 6.16
N VAL A 589 -23.50 13.06 5.28
CA VAL A 589 -24.64 13.65 4.58
C VAL A 589 -24.62 13.19 3.12
N TYR A 590 -25.79 12.86 2.56
CA TYR A 590 -25.94 12.43 1.17
C TYR A 590 -27.33 12.76 0.63
N SER A 591 -27.46 12.81 -0.68
CA SER A 591 -28.71 13.13 -1.40
C SER A 591 -29.62 11.92 -1.52
N THR A 592 -30.92 12.12 -1.22
CA THR A 592 -31.99 11.13 -1.37
C THR A 592 -33.19 11.74 -2.11
N HIS A 593 -34.21 10.94 -2.47
CA HIS A 593 -35.48 11.45 -3.02
C HIS A 593 -36.25 12.34 -2.04
N ASP A 594 -36.06 12.16 -0.73
CA ASP A 594 -36.81 12.88 0.31
C ASP A 594 -36.06 14.11 0.85
N GLY A 595 -34.87 14.39 0.38
CA GLY A 595 -33.99 15.47 0.85
C GLY A 595 -32.57 15.02 1.13
N LEU A 596 -31.82 15.83 1.87
CA LEU A 596 -30.51 15.42 2.39
C LEU A 596 -30.72 14.51 3.60
N ALA A 597 -30.21 13.30 3.50
CA ALA A 597 -30.11 12.37 4.63
C ALA A 597 -28.77 12.55 5.33
N MET A 598 -28.79 12.49 6.65
CA MET A 598 -27.61 12.46 7.49
C MET A 598 -27.63 11.19 8.34
N TYR A 599 -26.54 10.46 8.32
CA TYR A 599 -26.30 9.39 9.26
C TYR A 599 -25.26 9.82 10.30
N SER A 600 -25.58 9.65 11.57
CA SER A 600 -24.59 9.78 12.64
C SER A 600 -24.66 8.55 13.56
N PRO A 601 -23.52 8.10 14.12
CA PRO A 601 -23.49 6.94 15.03
C PRO A 601 -24.37 7.10 16.27
N SER A 602 -24.60 8.35 16.71
CA SER A 602 -25.37 8.66 17.92
C SER A 602 -26.87 8.75 17.70
N ALA A 603 -27.32 9.21 16.52
CA ALA A 603 -28.73 9.51 16.25
C ALA A 603 -29.32 8.62 15.14
N GLY A 604 -28.49 7.86 14.42
CA GLY A 604 -28.93 7.10 13.24
C GLY A 604 -29.27 8.01 12.04
N PRO A 605 -29.92 7.45 11.01
CA PRO A 605 -30.25 8.19 9.80
C PRO A 605 -31.49 9.08 9.98
N GLN A 606 -31.40 10.29 9.44
CA GLN A 606 -32.51 11.25 9.44
C GLN A 606 -32.45 12.17 8.22
N ILE A 607 -33.60 12.60 7.72
CA ILE A 607 -33.68 13.63 6.69
C ILE A 607 -33.57 15.00 7.36
N ILE A 608 -32.43 15.68 7.18
CA ILE A 608 -32.15 16.98 7.84
C ILE A 608 -32.86 18.15 7.17
N THR A 609 -33.28 17.97 5.91
CA THR A 609 -34.02 19.01 5.14
C THR A 609 -35.53 18.83 5.15
N LYS A 610 -36.07 17.91 5.94
CA LYS A 610 -37.51 17.58 6.00
C LYS A 610 -38.44 18.77 6.22
N PHE A 611 -37.98 19.78 6.94
CA PHE A 611 -38.75 20.99 7.24
C PHE A 611 -38.57 22.11 6.20
N LEU A 612 -37.63 21.94 5.26
CA LEU A 612 -37.23 22.95 4.30
C LEU A 612 -37.83 22.73 2.91
N TYR A 613 -37.94 21.45 2.49
CA TYR A 613 -38.51 21.06 1.20
C TYR A 613 -39.59 19.97 1.38
N ASN A 614 -40.55 19.90 0.47
CA ASN A 614 -41.33 18.70 0.22
C ASN A 614 -40.71 17.93 -0.96
N ASN A 615 -41.04 16.65 -1.14
CA ASN A 615 -40.45 15.80 -2.16
C ASN A 615 -40.55 16.37 -3.57
N ASP A 616 -41.75 16.86 -3.96
CA ASP A 616 -41.99 17.39 -5.31
C ASP A 616 -41.10 18.60 -5.61
N THR A 617 -40.97 19.50 -4.63
CA THR A 617 -40.14 20.71 -4.78
C THR A 617 -38.65 20.40 -4.65
N TRP A 618 -38.26 19.39 -3.86
CA TRP A 618 -36.90 18.91 -3.75
C TRP A 618 -36.42 18.34 -5.09
N GLU A 619 -37.19 17.42 -5.69
CA GLU A 619 -36.83 16.78 -6.96
C GLU A 619 -36.82 17.79 -8.14
N THR A 620 -37.82 18.68 -8.19
CA THR A 620 -37.94 19.62 -9.34
C THR A 620 -37.00 20.81 -9.26
N ALA A 621 -36.64 21.29 -8.06
CA ALA A 621 -35.78 22.45 -7.88
C ALA A 621 -34.29 22.11 -7.93
N LEU A 622 -33.91 20.93 -7.38
CA LEU A 622 -32.51 20.61 -7.14
C LEU A 622 -32.00 19.41 -7.94
N ASP A 623 -32.90 18.60 -8.59
CA ASP A 623 -32.53 17.38 -9.31
C ASP A 623 -31.48 16.56 -8.51
N PRO A 624 -31.91 15.94 -7.38
CA PRO A 624 -31.02 15.38 -6.36
C PRO A 624 -30.05 14.29 -6.87
N ALA A 625 -30.34 13.67 -8.01
CA ALA A 625 -29.46 12.71 -8.66
C ALA A 625 -28.20 13.36 -9.27
N THR A 626 -28.23 14.67 -9.49
CA THR A 626 -27.11 15.44 -10.07
C THR A 626 -26.24 16.15 -9.03
N VAL A 627 -26.60 16.05 -7.75
CA VAL A 627 -25.90 16.74 -6.65
C VAL A 627 -24.47 16.24 -6.52
N ILE A 628 -23.53 17.18 -6.64
CA ILE A 628 -22.11 17.02 -6.32
C ILE A 628 -21.83 17.92 -5.13
N ALA A 629 -21.21 17.43 -4.07
CA ALA A 629 -21.06 18.22 -2.85
C ALA A 629 -19.70 18.04 -2.19
N GLU A 630 -19.34 19.02 -1.37
CA GLU A 630 -18.11 19.03 -0.62
C GLU A 630 -18.32 19.66 0.76
N TYR A 631 -17.46 19.32 1.70
CA TYR A 631 -17.38 19.93 3.00
C TYR A 631 -16.79 21.34 2.90
N TYR A 632 -17.44 22.31 3.57
CA TYR A 632 -16.87 23.65 3.69
C TYR A 632 -17.32 24.33 4.99
N GLY A 633 -16.41 24.55 5.93
CA GLY A 633 -16.66 25.32 7.14
C GLY A 633 -17.86 24.81 7.97
N GLU A 634 -17.98 23.51 8.16
CA GLU A 634 -19.11 22.82 8.80
C GLU A 634 -20.42 22.81 8.00
N ASN A 635 -20.40 23.35 6.76
CA ASN A 635 -21.53 23.39 5.85
C ASN A 635 -21.41 22.35 4.73
N TYR A 636 -22.55 21.97 4.18
CA TYR A 636 -22.66 21.14 2.99
C TYR A 636 -22.77 22.04 1.75
N PHE A 637 -21.69 22.18 0.98
CA PHE A 637 -21.66 22.97 -0.24
C PHE A 637 -21.90 22.08 -1.45
N ALA A 638 -22.94 22.36 -2.22
CA ALA A 638 -23.39 21.50 -3.28
C ALA A 638 -23.64 22.26 -4.59
N SER A 639 -23.26 21.61 -5.70
CA SER A 639 -23.62 21.98 -7.07
C SER A 639 -24.59 20.95 -7.64
N HIS A 640 -25.55 21.37 -8.47
CA HIS A 640 -26.51 20.51 -9.14
C HIS A 640 -26.79 21.02 -10.58
N SER A 641 -27.59 20.29 -11.34
CA SER A 641 -27.82 20.60 -12.75
C SER A 641 -28.37 22.00 -13.03
N THR A 642 -29.06 22.63 -12.08
CA THR A 642 -29.72 23.93 -12.23
C THR A 642 -29.10 25.06 -11.41
N GLY A 643 -28.10 24.78 -10.55
CA GLY A 643 -27.51 25.80 -9.67
C GLY A 643 -26.59 25.20 -8.60
N ALA A 644 -26.37 25.95 -7.56
CA ALA A 644 -25.63 25.51 -6.40
C ALA A 644 -26.17 26.11 -5.12
N PHE A 645 -25.88 25.47 -3.99
CA PHE A 645 -26.31 25.94 -2.68
C PHE A 645 -25.32 25.59 -1.57
N VAL A 646 -25.39 26.38 -0.51
CA VAL A 646 -24.77 26.06 0.78
C VAL A 646 -25.89 25.74 1.76
N PHE A 647 -25.86 24.55 2.37
CA PHE A 647 -26.75 24.16 3.44
C PHE A 647 -26.07 24.35 4.79
N GLU A 648 -26.58 25.27 5.58
CA GLU A 648 -26.15 25.55 6.95
C GLU A 648 -27.06 24.84 7.93
N GLN A 649 -26.52 23.95 8.77
CA GLN A 649 -27.29 23.29 9.81
C GLN A 649 -27.50 24.24 11.00
N ASP A 650 -28.76 24.45 11.39
CA ASP A 650 -29.13 25.20 12.61
C ASP A 650 -29.82 24.28 13.62
N THR A 651 -29.28 24.22 14.83
CA THR A 651 -29.78 23.32 15.90
C THR A 651 -31.23 23.65 16.36
N LYS A 652 -31.74 24.85 16.07
CA LYS A 652 -33.07 25.28 16.50
C LYS A 652 -34.14 25.07 15.43
N VAL A 653 -33.79 25.16 14.16
CA VAL A 653 -34.73 25.20 13.02
C VAL A 653 -34.47 24.11 12.00
N GLY A 654 -33.42 23.30 12.19
CA GLY A 654 -33.03 22.19 11.32
C GLY A 654 -32.05 22.58 10.19
N GLY A 655 -31.95 23.85 9.85
CA GLY A 655 -31.04 24.42 8.87
C GLY A 655 -31.70 25.34 7.86
N PHE A 656 -30.89 25.89 6.97
CA PHE A 656 -31.29 26.81 5.91
C PHE A 656 -30.47 26.62 4.65
N PHE A 657 -31.04 26.98 3.51
CA PHE A 657 -30.37 27.04 2.24
C PHE A 657 -29.98 28.48 1.88
N VAL A 658 -28.77 28.61 1.35
CA VAL A 658 -28.32 29.81 0.66
C VAL A 658 -27.93 29.42 -0.75
N ASP A 659 -28.53 30.00 -1.76
CA ASP A 659 -28.18 29.71 -3.15
C ASP A 659 -26.90 30.47 -3.55
N THR A 660 -26.16 29.89 -4.47
CA THR A 660 -25.03 30.55 -5.11
C THR A 660 -25.04 30.30 -6.60
N ASP A 661 -24.49 31.22 -7.37
CA ASP A 661 -24.33 31.12 -8.81
C ASP A 661 -23.04 30.35 -9.22
N VAL A 662 -22.26 29.90 -8.24
CA VAL A 662 -21.01 29.15 -8.48
C VAL A 662 -21.30 27.66 -8.56
N THR A 663 -21.40 27.16 -9.79
CA THR A 663 -21.53 25.72 -10.07
C THR A 663 -20.15 25.11 -10.30
N PHE A 664 -20.00 23.84 -9.94
CA PHE A 664 -18.77 23.09 -10.11
C PHE A 664 -19.03 21.65 -10.56
N THR A 665 -18.04 21.04 -11.20
CA THR A 665 -18.07 19.64 -11.66
C THR A 665 -17.15 18.74 -10.83
N ALA A 666 -16.18 19.34 -10.15
CA ALA A 666 -15.28 18.68 -9.20
C ALA A 666 -14.90 19.67 -8.11
N SER A 667 -14.69 19.16 -6.92
CA SER A 667 -14.28 19.94 -5.73
C SER A 667 -13.28 19.17 -4.89
N TYR A 668 -12.54 19.90 -4.08
CA TYR A 668 -11.60 19.33 -3.11
C TYR A 668 -11.43 20.29 -1.93
N PHE A 669 -11.69 19.80 -0.72
CA PHE A 669 -11.41 20.53 0.50
C PHE A 669 -10.03 20.19 1.06
N ASP A 670 -9.11 21.15 1.01
CA ASP A 670 -7.78 21.00 1.60
C ASP A 670 -7.85 21.16 3.12
N THR A 671 -7.80 20.06 3.84
CA THR A 671 -7.86 20.03 5.30
C THR A 671 -6.65 20.69 5.97
N VAL A 672 -5.50 20.76 5.29
CA VAL A 672 -4.28 21.38 5.82
C VAL A 672 -4.35 22.90 5.72
N GLY A 673 -4.80 23.41 4.57
CA GLY A 673 -4.94 24.83 4.32
C GLY A 673 -6.28 25.40 4.78
N GLY A 674 -7.29 24.59 5.10
CA GLY A 674 -8.65 24.99 5.42
C GLY A 674 -9.37 25.68 4.25
N LYS A 675 -9.03 25.33 3.02
CA LYS A 675 -9.48 25.99 1.79
C LYS A 675 -10.25 25.02 0.90
N LEU A 676 -11.31 25.53 0.27
CA LEU A 676 -12.10 24.81 -0.70
C LEU A 676 -11.69 25.22 -2.12
N TYR A 677 -11.33 24.23 -2.92
CA TYR A 677 -11.03 24.38 -4.34
C TYR A 677 -12.07 23.68 -5.19
N PHE A 678 -12.33 24.21 -6.38
CA PHE A 678 -13.26 23.59 -7.31
C PHE A 678 -12.88 23.87 -8.76
N VAL A 679 -13.44 23.09 -9.66
CA VAL A 679 -13.34 23.27 -11.11
C VAL A 679 -14.73 23.56 -11.65
N SER A 680 -14.82 24.60 -12.46
CA SER A 680 -16.04 24.99 -13.18
C SER A 680 -15.76 25.12 -14.66
N GLY A 681 -16.69 24.70 -15.49
CA GLY A 681 -16.53 24.75 -16.95
C GLY A 681 -15.60 23.66 -17.49
N THR A 682 -14.95 23.92 -18.63
CA THR A 682 -14.17 22.96 -19.42
C THR A 682 -12.72 23.39 -19.70
N ASN A 683 -12.29 24.49 -19.11
CA ASN A 683 -10.96 25.08 -19.35
C ASN A 683 -9.86 24.48 -18.45
N GLY A 684 -10.26 23.72 -17.42
CA GLY A 684 -9.31 23.15 -16.46
C GLY A 684 -8.82 24.15 -15.42
N ASP A 685 -9.45 25.32 -15.27
CA ASP A 685 -9.10 26.30 -14.25
C ASP A 685 -9.53 25.80 -12.87
N VAL A 686 -8.62 25.88 -11.91
CA VAL A 686 -8.87 25.60 -10.49
C VAL A 686 -9.17 26.91 -9.79
N TYR A 687 -10.34 26.99 -9.17
CA TYR A 687 -10.80 28.15 -8.42
C TYR A 687 -10.66 27.90 -6.92
N LEU A 688 -10.25 28.94 -6.22
CA LEU A 688 -10.32 28.99 -4.75
C LEU A 688 -11.60 29.70 -4.35
N TRP A 689 -12.40 29.06 -3.48
CA TRP A 689 -13.62 29.60 -2.91
C TRP A 689 -13.33 30.47 -1.70
N ASP A 690 -14.10 31.58 -1.55
CA ASP A 690 -14.14 32.44 -0.36
C ASP A 690 -12.79 33.06 0.03
N GLU A 691 -12.01 33.49 -0.97
CA GLU A 691 -10.75 34.21 -0.74
C GLU A 691 -11.03 35.67 -0.41
N LEU A 692 -10.79 36.09 0.84
CA LEU A 692 -11.15 37.41 1.37
C LEU A 692 -10.47 38.60 0.68
N THR A 693 -9.45 38.38 -0.11
CA THR A 693 -8.75 39.44 -0.88
C THR A 693 -9.48 39.79 -2.18
N GLN A 694 -10.46 39.00 -2.57
CA GLN A 694 -11.22 39.21 -3.80
C GLN A 694 -12.42 40.15 -3.59
N PRO A 695 -12.90 40.84 -4.65
CA PRO A 695 -14.11 41.62 -4.63
C PRO A 695 -15.31 40.78 -4.17
N ASN A 696 -16.20 41.38 -3.44
CA ASN A 696 -17.44 40.73 -3.01
C ASN A 696 -18.41 40.53 -4.18
N LYS A 697 -19.04 39.36 -4.22
CA LYS A 697 -20.19 39.09 -5.09
C LYS A 697 -21.39 39.97 -4.70
N THR A 698 -22.29 40.20 -5.63
CA THR A 698 -23.59 40.75 -5.33
C THR A 698 -24.44 39.69 -4.60
N MET A 699 -24.75 39.96 -3.36
CA MET A 699 -25.70 39.17 -2.58
C MET A 699 -27.13 39.70 -2.71
N THR A 700 -28.11 38.82 -2.60
CA THR A 700 -29.52 39.18 -2.53
C THR A 700 -30.17 38.50 -1.33
N TRP A 701 -30.92 39.29 -0.52
CA TRP A 701 -31.71 38.76 0.57
C TRP A 701 -33.09 39.39 0.57
N LYS A 702 -34.14 38.54 0.62
CA LYS A 702 -35.55 39.00 0.68
C LYS A 702 -36.23 38.44 1.92
N SER A 703 -36.82 39.31 2.74
CA SER A 703 -37.50 38.95 3.97
C SER A 703 -38.73 38.06 3.74
N LYS A 704 -39.24 37.48 4.82
CA LYS A 704 -40.59 36.93 4.87
C LYS A 704 -41.63 38.00 4.50
N THR A 705 -42.86 37.55 4.24
CA THR A 705 -44.00 38.44 4.22
C THR A 705 -44.36 38.90 5.65
N ILE A 706 -44.11 40.15 5.94
CA ILE A 706 -44.36 40.77 7.27
C ILE A 706 -45.81 41.26 7.31
N LYS A 707 -46.60 40.77 8.25
CA LYS A 707 -47.96 41.24 8.48
C LYS A 707 -48.01 42.14 9.71
N THR A 708 -48.64 43.26 9.56
CA THR A 708 -48.91 44.22 10.66
C THR A 708 -50.36 44.13 11.13
N ALA A 709 -50.64 44.43 12.40
CA ALA A 709 -51.98 44.39 12.95
C ALA A 709 -52.93 45.37 12.29
N ASP A 710 -52.41 46.54 11.91
CA ASP A 710 -53.14 47.62 11.28
C ASP A 710 -52.64 47.89 9.86
N MET A 711 -53.48 48.43 9.03
CA MET A 711 -53.06 48.96 7.72
C MET A 711 -52.26 50.26 7.94
N ILE A 712 -50.96 50.14 7.69
CA ILE A 712 -50.00 51.23 7.88
C ILE A 712 -49.31 51.61 6.54
N ASN A 713 -48.64 52.76 6.58
CA ASN A 713 -47.67 53.15 5.55
C ASN A 713 -46.27 53.15 6.18
N LEU A 714 -45.31 52.48 5.55
CA LEU A 714 -43.92 52.55 5.94
C LEU A 714 -43.21 53.68 5.18
N GLY A 715 -43.07 54.84 5.85
CA GLY A 715 -42.59 56.08 5.23
C GLY A 715 -41.09 56.36 5.44
N ALA A 716 -40.43 55.56 6.25
CA ALA A 716 -38.99 55.71 6.50
C ALA A 716 -38.28 54.36 6.68
N ALA A 717 -37.09 54.23 6.15
CA ALA A 717 -36.23 53.08 6.34
C ALA A 717 -34.78 53.51 6.64
N ARG A 718 -34.04 52.56 7.19
CA ARG A 718 -32.58 52.63 7.43
C ARG A 718 -31.96 51.27 7.24
N VAL A 719 -30.90 51.21 6.42
CA VAL A 719 -30.07 50.05 6.28
C VAL A 719 -28.76 50.31 7.01
N ILE A 720 -28.44 49.48 7.97
CA ILE A 720 -27.17 49.54 8.70
C ILE A 720 -26.21 48.55 8.07
N ALA A 721 -25.25 49.08 7.33
CA ALA A 721 -24.25 48.29 6.60
C ALA A 721 -22.87 48.94 6.75
N ASP A 722 -21.84 48.17 6.42
CA ASP A 722 -20.44 48.59 6.50
C ASP A 722 -19.99 49.24 5.17
N TYR A 723 -20.55 50.44 4.92
CA TYR A 723 -20.15 51.21 3.75
C TYR A 723 -18.73 51.73 3.91
N SER A 724 -17.86 51.53 2.90
CA SER A 724 -16.53 52.12 2.88
C SER A 724 -16.67 53.64 2.61
N THR A 725 -16.08 54.44 3.45
CA THR A 725 -15.87 55.86 3.11
C THR A 725 -14.69 55.97 2.20
N VAL A 726 -14.94 56.08 0.89
CA VAL A 726 -13.88 56.46 -0.04
C VAL A 726 -13.47 57.88 0.24
N THR A 727 -12.47 58.11 1.08
CA THR A 727 -11.74 59.35 1.13
C THR A 727 -10.82 59.43 -0.08
N SER A 728 -11.36 59.88 -1.22
CA SER A 728 -10.52 60.29 -2.33
C SER A 728 -9.80 61.57 -1.94
N THR A 729 -8.57 61.47 -1.42
CA THR A 729 -7.70 62.62 -1.35
C THR A 729 -7.13 62.85 -2.73
N TRP A 730 -7.54 63.93 -3.39
CA TRP A 730 -7.10 64.35 -4.73
C TRP A 730 -5.58 64.56 -4.84
N ASP A 731 -4.85 64.50 -3.74
CA ASP A 731 -3.44 64.84 -3.65
C ASP A 731 -2.46 63.65 -3.89
N LEU A 732 -2.94 62.45 -4.18
CA LEU A 732 -2.10 61.28 -4.35
C LEU A 732 -2.17 60.60 -5.75
N GLU A 733 -2.98 61.10 -6.68
CA GLU A 733 -3.08 60.56 -8.04
C GLU A 733 -1.97 61.08 -8.95
N THR A 734 -0.85 60.38 -9.00
CA THR A 734 0.24 60.58 -10.00
C THR A 734 0.08 59.73 -11.25
N GLN A 735 -1.03 59.06 -11.48
CA GLN A 735 -1.26 58.15 -12.61
C GLN A 735 -2.01 58.86 -13.76
N GLN A 736 -1.57 58.61 -14.99
CA GLN A 736 -2.14 59.15 -16.23
C GLN A 736 -3.61 58.73 -16.38
N TRP A 737 -4.41 59.64 -16.91
CA TRP A 737 -5.87 59.56 -17.08
C TRP A 737 -6.39 58.36 -17.87
N GLU A 738 -5.55 57.65 -18.59
CA GLU A 738 -5.95 56.49 -19.42
C GLU A 738 -5.99 55.16 -18.67
N SER A 739 -5.40 55.06 -17.47
CA SER A 739 -5.44 53.85 -16.66
C SER A 739 -6.46 53.92 -15.52
N ALA A 740 -7.09 55.07 -15.31
CA ALA A 740 -8.05 55.33 -14.22
C ALA A 740 -9.48 54.87 -14.52
N LEU A 741 -9.75 54.24 -15.69
CA LEU A 741 -11.10 53.89 -16.12
C LEU A 741 -11.70 52.66 -15.43
N THR A 742 -10.97 52.00 -14.58
CA THR A 742 -11.45 50.78 -13.95
C THR A 742 -11.97 50.93 -12.50
N ASN A 743 -11.78 52.07 -11.82
CA ASN A 743 -12.08 52.21 -10.40
C ASN A 743 -13.13 53.26 -10.01
N TRP A 744 -13.86 53.87 -10.96
CA TRP A 744 -14.84 54.91 -10.64
C TRP A 744 -16.22 54.40 -10.23
N ASN A 745 -16.50 53.09 -10.18
CA ASN A 745 -17.84 52.54 -10.01
C ASN A 745 -18.04 51.55 -8.84
N SER A 746 -17.20 51.51 -7.86
CA SER A 746 -17.48 50.74 -6.67
C SER A 746 -17.65 51.63 -5.43
N ALA A 747 -18.60 52.54 -5.45
CA ALA A 747 -19.21 52.99 -4.22
C ALA A 747 -19.96 51.78 -3.66
N ASP A 748 -19.57 51.34 -2.46
CA ASP A 748 -20.31 50.31 -1.72
C ASP A 748 -21.76 50.75 -1.59
N GLU A 749 -22.63 50.07 -2.30
CA GLU A 749 -24.03 50.45 -2.37
C GLU A 749 -24.95 49.23 -2.16
N ILE A 750 -26.10 49.48 -1.63
CA ILE A 750 -27.15 48.50 -1.47
C ILE A 750 -28.40 49.00 -2.18
N THR A 751 -28.92 48.23 -3.09
CA THR A 751 -30.25 48.42 -3.64
C THR A 751 -31.27 47.92 -2.62
N PHE A 752 -32.00 48.82 -2.04
CA PHE A 752 -33.12 48.53 -1.16
C PHE A 752 -34.44 48.52 -1.95
N LYS A 753 -35.26 47.47 -1.76
CA LYS A 753 -36.57 47.32 -2.39
C LYS A 753 -37.64 47.07 -1.35
N LEU A 754 -38.78 47.75 -1.44
CA LEU A 754 -39.97 47.55 -0.64
C LEU A 754 -41.08 47.00 -1.51
N TRP A 755 -41.66 45.92 -1.05
CA TRP A 755 -42.81 45.28 -1.66
C TRP A 755 -44.03 45.49 -0.77
N VAL A 756 -45.15 45.90 -1.36
CA VAL A 756 -46.43 46.12 -0.68
C VAL A 756 -47.47 45.25 -1.37
N ASN A 757 -48.18 44.41 -0.63
CA ASN A 757 -49.12 43.43 -1.16
C ASN A 757 -48.49 42.56 -2.28
N LYS A 758 -47.21 42.16 -2.14
CA LYS A 758 -46.44 41.37 -3.08
C LYS A 758 -46.11 42.09 -4.40
N GLN A 759 -46.34 43.41 -4.51
CA GLN A 759 -45.96 44.24 -5.64
C GLN A 759 -44.81 45.16 -5.23
N LEU A 760 -43.82 45.32 -6.14
CA LEU A 760 -42.72 46.24 -5.94
C LEU A 760 -43.21 47.68 -5.94
N GLU A 761 -43.15 48.34 -4.81
CA GLU A 761 -43.63 49.73 -4.58
C GLU A 761 -42.47 50.73 -4.67
N TYR A 762 -41.28 50.34 -4.12
CA TYR A 762 -40.18 51.29 -4.03
C TYR A 762 -38.82 50.59 -4.22
N THR A 763 -37.92 51.24 -4.95
CA THR A 763 -36.54 50.87 -5.11
C THR A 763 -35.66 52.11 -4.90
N THR A 764 -34.57 51.96 -4.18
CA THR A 764 -33.56 53.02 -4.03
C THR A 764 -32.20 52.45 -3.73
N THR A 765 -31.15 53.15 -4.16
CA THR A 765 -29.75 52.84 -3.81
C THR A 765 -29.41 53.55 -2.50
N VAL A 766 -28.81 52.84 -1.57
CA VAL A 766 -28.39 53.30 -0.24
C VAL A 766 -26.86 53.10 -0.16
N ASN A 767 -26.14 54.16 0.12
CA ASN A 767 -24.68 54.18 0.25
C ASN A 767 -24.18 54.72 1.59
N ASP A 768 -25.12 54.96 2.53
CA ASP A 768 -24.81 55.36 3.91
C ASP A 768 -25.81 54.77 4.92
N THR A 769 -25.58 54.99 6.20
CA THR A 769 -26.43 54.50 7.29
C THR A 769 -27.52 55.52 7.69
N ASN A 770 -27.73 56.56 6.87
CA ASN A 770 -28.74 57.56 7.19
C ASN A 770 -30.17 57.04 6.99
N VAL A 771 -31.11 57.71 7.57
CA VAL A 771 -32.54 57.46 7.37
C VAL A 771 -33.00 58.03 6.05
N PHE A 772 -33.56 57.22 5.18
CA PHE A 772 -34.16 57.68 3.93
C PHE A 772 -35.70 57.57 3.99
N ARG A 773 -36.36 58.40 3.19
CA ARG A 773 -37.82 58.39 3.10
C ARG A 773 -38.30 57.50 1.97
N MET A 774 -39.40 56.83 2.25
CA MET A 774 -40.13 56.03 1.27
C MET A 774 -41.43 56.73 0.84
N PRO A 775 -42.02 56.30 -0.30
CA PRO A 775 -43.27 56.91 -0.78
C PRO A 775 -44.39 56.82 0.27
N SER A 776 -45.23 57.83 0.26
CA SER A 776 -46.45 57.89 1.05
C SER A 776 -47.66 57.88 0.10
N GLY A 777 -48.70 57.18 0.45
CA GLY A 777 -49.87 57.10 -0.44
C GLY A 777 -50.52 55.74 -0.52
N TYR A 778 -49.92 54.79 0.05
CA TYR A 778 -50.47 53.43 0.20
C TYR A 778 -50.75 53.11 1.64
N ARG A 779 -51.66 52.21 1.90
CA ARG A 779 -51.87 51.54 3.21
C ARG A 779 -51.97 50.04 2.99
N SER A 780 -51.20 49.31 3.73
CA SER A 780 -51.19 47.86 3.66
C SER A 780 -50.90 47.29 5.05
N ASP A 781 -51.28 46.06 5.25
CA ASP A 781 -50.89 45.21 6.38
C ASP A 781 -49.82 44.20 6.00
N THR A 782 -49.40 44.21 4.71
CA THR A 782 -48.51 43.18 4.13
C THR A 782 -47.32 43.85 3.44
N PHE A 783 -46.09 43.53 3.93
CA PHE A 783 -44.83 44.10 3.45
C PHE A 783 -43.77 43.04 3.27
N GLU A 784 -42.90 43.26 2.31
CA GLU A 784 -41.65 42.47 2.13
C GLU A 784 -40.51 43.46 1.83
N VAL A 785 -39.31 43.11 2.27
CA VAL A 785 -38.11 43.92 2.07
C VAL A 785 -37.04 43.09 1.41
N SER A 786 -36.36 43.62 0.42
CA SER A 786 -35.14 43.02 -0.09
C SER A 786 -33.97 44.03 -0.11
N VAL A 787 -32.79 43.45 0.07
CA VAL A 787 -31.51 44.16 -0.08
C VAL A 787 -30.66 43.37 -1.07
N GLU A 788 -30.00 44.12 -1.96
CA GLU A 788 -29.11 43.56 -2.97
C GLU A 788 -27.85 44.43 -3.01
N GLY A 789 -26.68 43.85 -2.89
CA GLY A 789 -25.41 44.61 -2.87
C GLY A 789 -24.21 43.73 -2.50
N ASN A 790 -23.06 44.38 -2.37
CA ASN A 790 -21.77 43.72 -2.15
C ASN A 790 -21.14 44.07 -0.78
N VAL A 791 -21.90 44.68 0.13
CA VAL A 791 -21.41 45.05 1.45
C VAL A 791 -22.17 44.35 2.57
N ARG A 792 -21.52 44.20 3.72
CA ARG A 792 -22.11 43.54 4.90
C ARG A 792 -23.25 44.36 5.46
N VAL A 793 -24.44 43.78 5.63
CA VAL A 793 -25.63 44.38 6.24
C VAL A 793 -25.84 43.80 7.63
N ARG A 794 -25.93 44.68 8.63
CA ARG A 794 -26.12 44.31 10.03
C ARG A 794 -27.57 44.38 10.47
N ALA A 795 -28.34 45.31 9.93
CA ALA A 795 -29.76 45.47 10.28
C ALA A 795 -30.54 46.30 9.25
N ILE A 796 -31.82 46.00 9.14
CA ILE A 796 -32.79 46.76 8.36
C ILE A 796 -33.88 47.24 9.31
N HIS A 797 -34.09 48.55 9.39
CA HIS A 797 -35.13 49.17 10.21
C HIS A 797 -36.14 49.89 9.34
N LEU A 798 -37.41 49.69 9.61
CA LEU A 798 -38.55 50.32 8.92
C LEU A 798 -39.49 50.96 9.92
N ALA A 799 -40.03 52.11 9.63
CA ALA A 799 -41.03 52.76 10.45
C ALA A 799 -41.98 53.65 9.63
N GLN A 800 -43.08 53.99 10.20
CA GLN A 800 -44.03 54.91 9.58
C GLN A 800 -43.48 56.34 9.42
N THR A 801 -42.57 56.72 10.30
CA THR A 801 -41.97 58.09 10.30
C THR A 801 -40.48 58.01 10.68
N PRO A 802 -39.64 58.96 10.26
CA PRO A 802 -38.20 59.01 10.67
C PRO A 802 -38.00 59.05 12.19
N THR A 803 -38.93 59.65 12.90
CA THR A 803 -38.89 59.72 14.39
C THR A 803 -39.18 58.36 15.03
N GLY A 804 -40.04 57.55 14.41
CA GLY A 804 -40.30 56.16 14.85
C GLY A 804 -39.09 55.25 14.76
N LEU A 805 -38.14 55.49 13.84
CA LEU A 805 -36.88 54.76 13.76
C LEU A 805 -35.93 55.04 14.92
N ARG A 806 -36.04 56.17 15.61
CA ARG A 806 -35.22 56.48 16.79
C ARG A 806 -35.74 55.82 18.07
N GLN A 807 -36.99 55.39 18.06
CA GLN A 807 -37.66 54.73 19.20
C GLN A 807 -37.73 53.18 18.97
N ALA A 808 -37.47 52.77 17.78
CA ALA A 808 -37.43 51.38 17.39
C ALA A 808 -35.94 50.78 17.41
#